data_80b6e0ffa7e5feb06bddec9ad88c01ca
#
_entry.id   80b6e0ffa7e5feb06bddec9ad88c01ca
#
_cell.length_a   1.000
_cell.length_b   1.000
_cell.length_c   1.000
_cell.angle_alpha   90.00
_cell.angle_beta   90.00
_cell.angle_gamma   90.00
#
_symmetry.space_group_name_H-M   'P 1'
#
loop_
_entity.id
_entity.type
_entity.pdbx_description
1 polymer ?
#
loop_
_entity_poly.entity_id
_entity_poly.type
_entity_poly.pdbx_seq_one_letter_code
_entity_poly.pdbx_strand_id
1 'polypeptide(L)'
;MGTYTKIADERGSDSSIFPMVDILKDGDMFMTAGYELYTYNNAVHNDIWTITDNFTMNLDKHVLTAGLSYEHQYVGNSFMACGLGDYRYNSLEDFRNGSAPTVYSLTYGYGGEDKPVAELSFGQFSAYLQDMWSITPYLKVTGGIRIDVPSYLNDLQENKVVSGMTFAGGAKINTSQWPSTKVMVSPRIGFNWDVLKDNTLRLRGGSGLFTGRIPFVFFTNMPTNSGMIQNTVTITDPTILVKLSGGVISKNEVIARLPEQFPQTPVEKAPGTVAGIDPDFKLPQVWKNTLAADFKLPLPFNTEMTIEGIYAKNLNAVIQQNVNVIPLSDSKMKRFAGPDNRYLYPGSTESRIYKDMSGAYILTNTTKGYSYSLNASLRMNPIENLNAMLSYTYTGSKEVSGNPGAQPNELWQNVPTVNGGNYMELTNSQYLTPHKVIASLSYRIPYAKNFATSVSLFYSGYNAGNFSYMYDGDMNQDGINNDLIYIPKSKDELTFVDKNGFTAEQQAEAFWNYVNQDSYLKNHKGEYAKAYSARYPWVNQIDLKVVQDFIVKAGKTTNTLQVSLDIFNLGNLLKDTWGVTKVPVNSGRILKYEGVTADNVPTFSMYQSENKLPTETFSYLKNSSNCWQIQVGIRYIFN
;
A
#
# COMPACT_ATOMS: atom_id res chain seq x y z
N MET A 1 18.00 -7.99 -27.92
CA MET A 1 17.12 -8.94 -27.17
C MET A 1 15.70 -8.43 -27.24
N GLY A 2 14.74 -9.28 -27.60
CA GLY A 2 13.31 -8.94 -27.58
C GLY A 2 12.60 -9.81 -26.55
N THR A 3 11.68 -9.24 -25.80
CA THR A 3 10.82 -9.97 -24.86
C THR A 3 9.37 -9.60 -25.07
N TYR A 4 8.49 -10.56 -24.85
CA TYR A 4 7.06 -10.36 -24.78
C TYR A 4 6.55 -10.97 -23.46
N THR A 5 5.74 -10.22 -22.74
CA THR A 5 5.10 -10.67 -21.51
C THR A 5 3.62 -10.34 -21.57
N LYS A 6 2.79 -11.35 -21.30
CA LYS A 6 1.36 -11.20 -21.16
C LYS A 6 0.96 -11.49 -19.71
N ILE A 7 0.22 -10.57 -19.11
CA ILE A 7 -0.35 -10.73 -17.77
C ILE A 7 -1.85 -10.53 -17.91
N ALA A 8 -2.64 -11.49 -17.46
CA ALA A 8 -4.08 -11.37 -17.37
C ALA A 8 -4.49 -11.85 -15.97
N ASP A 9 -5.21 -11.02 -15.26
CA ASP A 9 -5.79 -11.34 -13.96
C ASP A 9 -7.25 -10.84 -13.95
N GLU A 10 -8.16 -11.74 -13.65
CA GLU A 10 -9.59 -11.44 -13.51
C GLU A 10 -10.07 -12.04 -12.20
N ARG A 11 -10.65 -11.21 -11.36
CA ARG A 11 -11.29 -11.69 -10.14
C ARG A 11 -12.58 -12.41 -10.51
N GLY A 12 -12.70 -13.64 -10.02
CA GLY A 12 -13.88 -14.47 -10.16
C GLY A 12 -14.59 -14.68 -8.83
N SER A 13 -15.87 -15.00 -8.88
CA SER A 13 -16.65 -15.46 -7.74
C SER A 13 -17.35 -16.76 -8.12
N ASP A 14 -17.35 -17.73 -7.22
CA ASP A 14 -18.07 -19.00 -7.38
C ASP A 14 -19.60 -18.84 -7.22
N SER A 15 -20.07 -17.65 -6.82
CA SER A 15 -21.50 -17.38 -6.68
C SER A 15 -22.16 -17.17 -8.06
N SER A 16 -23.43 -17.53 -8.16
CA SER A 16 -24.28 -17.20 -9.30
C SER A 16 -24.32 -15.67 -9.52
N ILE A 17 -24.65 -15.24 -10.72
CA ILE A 17 -24.81 -13.84 -11.12
C ILE A 17 -25.99 -13.12 -10.44
N PHE A 18 -26.33 -13.48 -9.22
CA PHE A 18 -27.36 -12.83 -8.41
C PHE A 18 -26.84 -11.49 -7.89
N PRO A 19 -27.58 -10.37 -8.05
CA PRO A 19 -27.16 -9.06 -7.57
C PRO A 19 -26.85 -9.06 -6.07
N MET A 20 -26.08 -8.08 -5.61
CA MET A 20 -25.86 -7.84 -4.19
C MET A 20 -27.15 -7.40 -3.52
N VAL A 21 -27.42 -7.92 -2.33
CA VAL A 21 -28.58 -7.55 -1.50
C VAL A 21 -28.11 -7.27 -0.10
N ASP A 22 -28.27 -6.04 0.33
CA ASP A 22 -28.04 -5.56 1.69
C ASP A 22 -29.37 -5.47 2.43
N ILE A 23 -29.47 -6.10 3.60
CA ILE A 23 -30.64 -6.07 4.47
C ILE A 23 -30.24 -5.41 5.79
N LEU A 24 -30.96 -4.35 6.16
CA LEU A 24 -30.76 -3.64 7.41
C LEU A 24 -31.65 -4.21 8.51
N LYS A 25 -31.26 -3.94 9.77
CA LYS A 25 -32.09 -4.10 10.96
C LYS A 25 -31.80 -2.91 11.88
N ASP A 26 -32.83 -2.18 12.23
CA ASP A 26 -32.75 -0.98 13.07
C ASP A 26 -31.77 0.09 12.52
N GLY A 27 -31.63 0.14 11.19
CA GLY A 27 -30.72 1.05 10.47
C GLY A 27 -29.30 0.54 10.27
N ASP A 28 -28.92 -0.55 10.93
CA ASP A 28 -27.59 -1.17 10.80
C ASP A 28 -27.60 -2.34 9.82
N MET A 29 -26.43 -2.63 9.23
CA MET A 29 -26.26 -3.78 8.36
C MET A 29 -26.46 -5.09 9.14
N PHE A 30 -27.48 -5.86 8.76
CA PHE A 30 -27.83 -7.13 9.39
C PHE A 30 -27.37 -8.33 8.57
N MET A 31 -27.58 -8.30 7.26
CA MET A 31 -27.26 -9.41 6.36
C MET A 31 -26.91 -8.89 4.98
N THR A 32 -25.93 -9.52 4.36
CA THR A 32 -25.56 -9.30 2.96
C THR A 32 -25.59 -10.64 2.24
N ALA A 33 -26.13 -10.68 1.02
CA ALA A 33 -26.20 -11.86 0.16
C ALA A 33 -25.97 -11.46 -1.30
N GLY A 34 -25.62 -12.46 -2.15
CA GLY A 34 -25.42 -12.25 -3.58
C GLY A 34 -23.97 -12.07 -3.98
N TYR A 35 -23.74 -11.51 -5.16
CA TYR A 35 -22.42 -11.31 -5.73
C TYR A 35 -21.74 -10.08 -5.12
N GLU A 36 -20.50 -10.23 -4.69
CA GLU A 36 -19.74 -9.15 -4.05
C GLU A 36 -19.59 -7.94 -4.97
N LEU A 37 -19.68 -6.71 -4.40
CA LEU A 37 -19.80 -5.45 -5.13
C LEU A 37 -18.65 -5.15 -6.10
N TYR A 38 -17.44 -5.62 -5.81
CA TYR A 38 -16.21 -5.19 -6.48
C TYR A 38 -15.58 -6.27 -7.34
N THR A 39 -16.19 -7.45 -7.45
CA THR A 39 -15.62 -8.60 -8.17
C THR A 39 -16.01 -8.61 -9.65
N TYR A 40 -17.25 -8.24 -9.98
CA TYR A 40 -17.71 -8.25 -11.38
C TYR A 40 -16.94 -7.24 -12.23
N ASN A 41 -16.41 -7.70 -13.36
CA ASN A 41 -15.57 -6.91 -14.27
C ASN A 41 -14.41 -6.18 -13.52
N ASN A 42 -13.73 -6.88 -12.62
CA ASN A 42 -12.51 -6.42 -11.99
C ASN A 42 -11.34 -7.23 -12.57
N ALA A 43 -10.78 -6.72 -13.65
CA ALA A 43 -9.80 -7.44 -14.47
C ALA A 43 -8.67 -6.51 -14.94
N VAL A 44 -7.49 -7.08 -15.08
CA VAL A 44 -6.32 -6.42 -15.68
C VAL A 44 -5.80 -7.27 -16.82
N HIS A 45 -5.57 -6.65 -17.96
CA HIS A 45 -4.87 -7.21 -19.10
C HIS A 45 -3.66 -6.32 -19.43
N ASN A 46 -2.50 -6.93 -19.58
CA ASN A 46 -1.27 -6.19 -19.80
C ASN A 46 -0.37 -6.95 -20.79
N ASP A 47 -0.13 -6.35 -21.96
CA ASP A 47 0.78 -6.85 -22.98
C ASP A 47 2.02 -5.95 -23.07
N ILE A 48 3.19 -6.50 -22.84
CA ILE A 48 4.46 -5.75 -22.82
C ILE A 48 5.39 -6.27 -23.89
N TRP A 49 5.84 -5.38 -24.76
CA TRP A 49 6.89 -5.62 -25.77
C TRP A 49 8.10 -4.79 -25.43
N THR A 50 9.25 -5.43 -25.29
CA THR A 50 10.51 -4.71 -25.05
C THR A 50 11.54 -5.16 -26.07
N ILE A 51 12.16 -4.19 -26.72
CA ILE A 51 13.31 -4.39 -27.62
C ILE A 51 14.48 -3.62 -27.02
N THR A 52 15.61 -4.28 -26.81
CA THR A 52 16.81 -3.67 -26.26
C THR A 52 18.03 -4.10 -27.07
N ASP A 53 18.84 -3.13 -27.46
CA ASP A 53 20.13 -3.35 -28.05
C ASP A 53 21.25 -2.76 -27.18
N ASN A 54 22.33 -3.53 -27.02
CA ASN A 54 23.47 -3.15 -26.20
C ASN A 54 24.75 -3.33 -27.02
N PHE A 55 25.52 -2.28 -27.07
CA PHE A 55 26.88 -2.29 -27.64
C PHE A 55 27.88 -2.13 -26.50
N THR A 56 28.85 -3.07 -26.42
CA THR A 56 29.94 -2.99 -25.44
C THR A 56 31.28 -3.01 -26.17
N MET A 57 32.15 -2.06 -25.83
CA MET A 57 33.49 -1.93 -26.38
C MET A 57 34.52 -1.92 -25.24
N ASN A 58 35.52 -2.81 -25.37
CA ASN A 58 36.61 -2.89 -24.42
C ASN A 58 37.83 -2.13 -25.01
N LEU A 59 38.28 -1.09 -24.29
CA LEU A 59 39.37 -0.22 -24.66
C LEU A 59 40.38 -0.16 -23.49
N ASP A 60 41.33 -1.06 -23.47
CA ASP A 60 42.37 -1.17 -22.43
C ASP A 60 41.75 -1.06 -21.00
N LYS A 61 41.79 0.13 -20.43
CA LYS A 61 41.26 0.41 -19.06
C LYS A 61 39.80 0.78 -19.02
N HIS A 62 39.12 0.93 -20.15
CA HIS A 62 37.74 1.36 -20.27
C HIS A 62 36.86 0.26 -20.81
N VAL A 63 35.67 0.12 -20.26
CA VAL A 63 34.58 -0.69 -20.81
C VAL A 63 33.41 0.23 -21.06
N LEU A 64 33.26 0.66 -22.30
CA LEU A 64 32.17 1.50 -22.75
C LEU A 64 30.95 0.63 -23.05
N THR A 65 29.80 0.98 -22.50
CA THR A 65 28.52 0.33 -22.82
C THR A 65 27.52 1.40 -23.23
N ALA A 66 26.99 1.28 -24.44
CA ALA A 66 25.88 2.10 -24.94
C ALA A 66 24.67 1.20 -25.18
N GLY A 67 23.49 1.70 -25.00
CA GLY A 67 22.28 0.92 -25.30
C GLY A 67 21.09 1.78 -25.63
N LEU A 68 20.21 1.19 -26.42
CA LEU A 68 18.89 1.73 -26.75
C LEU A 68 17.83 0.71 -26.34
N SER A 69 16.72 1.18 -25.82
CA SER A 69 15.59 0.33 -25.49
C SER A 69 14.29 1.03 -25.82
N TYR A 70 13.35 0.28 -26.38
CA TYR A 70 11.97 0.70 -26.56
C TYR A 70 11.05 -0.31 -25.90
N GLU A 71 10.17 0.18 -25.06
CA GLU A 71 9.11 -0.61 -24.44
C GLU A 71 7.75 -0.05 -24.89
N HIS A 72 6.89 -0.94 -25.34
CA HIS A 72 5.47 -0.66 -25.57
C HIS A 72 4.66 -1.52 -24.62
N GLN A 73 3.74 -0.90 -23.90
CA GLN A 73 2.87 -1.56 -22.96
C GLN A 73 1.42 -1.16 -23.22
N TYR A 74 0.59 -2.14 -23.53
CA TYR A 74 -0.86 -2.00 -23.53
C TYR A 74 -1.40 -2.43 -22.17
N VAL A 75 -2.26 -1.62 -21.58
CA VAL A 75 -2.93 -1.90 -20.30
C VAL A 75 -4.43 -1.73 -20.49
N GLY A 76 -5.17 -2.82 -20.36
CA GLY A 76 -6.61 -2.82 -20.20
C GLY A 76 -6.95 -3.03 -18.73
N ASN A 77 -7.65 -2.08 -18.11
CA ASN A 77 -8.10 -2.17 -16.73
C ASN A 77 -9.61 -2.01 -16.65
N SER A 78 -10.26 -2.97 -16.02
CA SER A 78 -11.70 -2.98 -15.82
C SER A 78 -12.01 -2.91 -14.33
N PHE A 79 -12.92 -2.03 -13.95
CA PHE A 79 -13.44 -1.92 -12.59
C PHE A 79 -14.85 -1.37 -12.60
N MET A 80 -15.80 -2.16 -12.11
CA MET A 80 -17.23 -1.81 -12.05
C MET A 80 -17.78 -2.12 -10.66
N ALA A 81 -17.70 -1.16 -9.74
CA ALA A 81 -18.42 -1.30 -8.48
C ALA A 81 -19.93 -1.45 -8.73
N CYS A 82 -20.61 -2.36 -8.06
CA CYS A 82 -22.03 -2.67 -8.26
C CYS A 82 -22.38 -3.11 -9.69
N GLY A 83 -21.47 -3.75 -10.43
CA GLY A 83 -21.70 -4.08 -11.86
C GLY A 83 -22.81 -5.10 -12.16
N LEU A 84 -23.34 -5.80 -11.15
CA LEU A 84 -24.53 -6.64 -11.23
C LEU A 84 -25.77 -6.02 -10.57
N GLY A 85 -25.61 -4.87 -9.93
CA GLY A 85 -26.62 -4.20 -9.12
C GLY A 85 -26.46 -4.49 -7.63
N ASP A 86 -26.83 -3.49 -6.83
CA ASP A 86 -26.87 -3.54 -5.38
C ASP A 86 -28.23 -3.06 -4.89
N TYR A 87 -28.96 -3.92 -4.19
CA TYR A 87 -30.27 -3.67 -3.61
C TYR A 87 -30.16 -3.52 -2.10
N ARG A 88 -30.73 -2.46 -1.53
CA ARG A 88 -30.81 -2.30 -0.09
C ARG A 88 -32.25 -2.31 0.40
N TYR A 89 -32.52 -3.09 1.45
CA TYR A 89 -33.82 -3.19 2.11
C TYR A 89 -33.71 -2.82 3.58
N ASN A 90 -34.74 -2.14 4.13
CA ASN A 90 -34.74 -1.74 5.55
C ASN A 90 -34.92 -2.92 6.51
N SER A 91 -35.50 -4.03 6.03
CA SER A 91 -35.74 -5.23 6.85
C SER A 91 -35.72 -6.51 6.03
N LEU A 92 -35.51 -7.63 6.70
CA LEU A 92 -35.67 -8.97 6.11
C LEU A 92 -37.10 -9.23 5.66
N GLU A 93 -38.10 -8.64 6.32
CA GLU A 93 -39.51 -8.76 5.97
C GLU A 93 -39.79 -8.04 4.65
N ASP A 94 -39.29 -6.83 4.44
CA ASP A 94 -39.39 -6.09 3.17
C ASP A 94 -38.81 -6.89 2.01
N PHE A 95 -37.62 -7.47 2.21
CA PHE A 95 -37.00 -8.32 1.21
C PHE A 95 -37.87 -9.55 0.86
N ARG A 96 -38.37 -10.26 1.89
CA ARG A 96 -39.21 -11.47 1.70
C ARG A 96 -40.54 -11.19 1.05
N ASN A 97 -41.13 -10.04 1.34
CA ASN A 97 -42.41 -9.62 0.76
C ASN A 97 -42.27 -9.02 -0.64
N GLY A 98 -41.03 -8.88 -1.16
CA GLY A 98 -40.78 -8.23 -2.43
C GLY A 98 -41.12 -6.74 -2.42
N SER A 99 -41.02 -6.06 -1.27
CA SER A 99 -41.19 -4.61 -1.18
C SER A 99 -40.18 -3.89 -2.08
N ALA A 100 -40.43 -2.62 -2.38
CA ALA A 100 -39.43 -1.80 -3.08
C ALA A 100 -38.14 -1.69 -2.25
N PRO A 101 -36.95 -1.79 -2.86
CA PRO A 101 -35.71 -1.48 -2.16
C PRO A 101 -35.68 0.00 -1.74
N THR A 102 -34.89 0.34 -0.74
CA THR A 102 -34.69 1.73 -0.30
C THR A 102 -33.54 2.43 -1.01
N VAL A 103 -32.61 1.64 -1.58
CA VAL A 103 -31.53 2.08 -2.45
C VAL A 103 -31.32 1.03 -3.55
N TYR A 104 -31.04 1.48 -4.75
CA TYR A 104 -30.54 0.65 -5.83
C TYR A 104 -29.34 1.34 -6.48
N SER A 105 -28.21 0.62 -6.62
CA SER A 105 -27.03 1.11 -7.32
C SER A 105 -26.60 0.17 -8.45
N LEU A 106 -26.20 0.73 -9.58
CA LEU A 106 -25.70 -0.05 -10.72
C LEU A 106 -24.64 0.76 -11.48
N THR A 107 -23.49 0.12 -11.73
CA THR A 107 -22.53 0.59 -12.74
C THR A 107 -22.72 -0.22 -14.01
N TYR A 108 -22.82 0.46 -15.15
CA TYR A 108 -23.05 -0.15 -16.46
C TYR A 108 -22.23 0.53 -17.54
N GLY A 109 -21.83 -0.22 -18.56
CA GLY A 109 -21.19 0.31 -19.78
C GLY A 109 -22.23 0.85 -20.75
N TYR A 110 -21.84 1.79 -21.57
CA TYR A 110 -22.71 2.38 -22.59
C TYR A 110 -22.87 1.45 -23.80
N GLY A 111 -23.97 1.64 -24.55
CA GLY A 111 -24.22 0.91 -25.80
C GLY A 111 -24.41 -0.60 -25.65
N GLY A 112 -24.74 -1.06 -24.44
CA GLY A 112 -24.86 -2.48 -24.11
C GLY A 112 -23.53 -3.18 -23.87
N GLU A 113 -22.42 -2.43 -23.74
CA GLU A 113 -21.13 -2.99 -23.33
C GLU A 113 -21.22 -3.55 -21.92
N ASP A 114 -21.04 -4.87 -21.79
CA ASP A 114 -21.22 -5.57 -20.52
C ASP A 114 -19.99 -5.42 -19.60
N LYS A 115 -18.79 -5.37 -20.19
CA LYS A 115 -17.51 -5.32 -19.51
C LYS A 115 -16.61 -4.19 -20.05
N PRO A 116 -16.94 -2.92 -19.83
CA PRO A 116 -16.13 -1.80 -20.31
C PRO A 116 -14.72 -1.87 -19.77
N VAL A 117 -13.75 -1.47 -20.60
CA VAL A 117 -12.32 -1.49 -20.32
C VAL A 117 -11.75 -0.08 -20.46
N ALA A 118 -11.02 0.37 -19.45
CA ALA A 118 -10.21 1.57 -19.51
C ALA A 118 -8.83 1.23 -20.07
N GLU A 119 -8.45 1.84 -21.18
CA GLU A 119 -7.25 1.50 -21.93
C GLU A 119 -6.16 2.57 -21.80
N LEU A 120 -4.91 2.10 -21.69
CA LEU A 120 -3.71 2.90 -21.80
C LEU A 120 -2.73 2.19 -22.75
N SER A 121 -2.31 2.88 -23.78
CA SER A 121 -1.17 2.50 -24.62
C SER A 121 0.03 3.37 -24.26
N PHE A 122 1.03 2.78 -23.64
CA PHE A 122 2.20 3.48 -23.12
C PHE A 122 3.45 3.05 -23.88
N GLY A 123 4.23 4.03 -24.33
CA GLY A 123 5.55 3.82 -24.93
C GLY A 123 6.64 4.41 -24.07
N GLN A 124 7.81 3.79 -23.99
CA GLN A 124 8.98 4.38 -23.38
C GLN A 124 10.21 4.11 -24.23
N PHE A 125 10.79 5.17 -24.78
CA PHE A 125 12.11 5.12 -25.38
C PHE A 125 13.17 5.42 -24.34
N SER A 126 14.28 4.68 -24.36
CA SER A 126 15.39 4.85 -23.44
C SER A 126 16.72 4.76 -24.18
N ALA A 127 17.64 5.65 -23.82
CA ALA A 127 19.03 5.60 -24.29
C ALA A 127 19.98 5.74 -23.11
N TYR A 128 21.10 5.02 -23.13
CA TYR A 128 22.10 5.13 -22.08
C TYR A 128 23.51 4.94 -22.59
N LEU A 129 24.43 5.58 -21.87
CA LEU A 129 25.87 5.45 -22.06
C LEU A 129 26.54 5.30 -20.71
N GLN A 130 27.45 4.35 -20.60
CA GLN A 130 28.21 4.09 -19.38
C GLN A 130 29.65 3.77 -19.72
N ASP A 131 30.59 4.28 -18.93
CA ASP A 131 31.99 3.89 -18.92
C ASP A 131 32.35 3.28 -17.57
N MET A 132 32.97 2.11 -17.61
CA MET A 132 33.66 1.51 -16.47
C MET A 132 35.16 1.66 -16.67
N TRP A 133 35.74 2.58 -15.91
CA TRP A 133 37.18 2.90 -15.99
C TRP A 133 37.94 2.18 -14.87
N SER A 134 38.85 1.28 -15.27
CA SER A 134 39.81 0.63 -14.37
C SER A 134 41.02 1.56 -14.20
N ILE A 135 40.93 2.55 -13.29
CA ILE A 135 41.98 3.53 -13.01
C ILE A 135 43.27 2.81 -12.61
N THR A 136 43.15 1.81 -11.75
CA THR A 136 44.17 0.85 -11.37
C THR A 136 43.58 -0.56 -11.34
N PRO A 137 44.41 -1.64 -11.19
CA PRO A 137 43.88 -3.00 -10.98
C PRO A 137 42.97 -3.11 -9.73
N TYR A 138 43.09 -2.18 -8.78
CA TYR A 138 42.43 -2.18 -7.49
C TYR A 138 41.30 -1.16 -7.40
N LEU A 139 41.20 -0.20 -8.33
CA LEU A 139 40.18 0.87 -8.30
C LEU A 139 39.48 0.93 -9.68
N LYS A 140 38.17 0.68 -9.61
CA LYS A 140 37.25 0.86 -10.75
C LYS A 140 36.25 1.97 -10.41
N VAL A 141 36.04 2.86 -11.37
CA VAL A 141 35.00 3.91 -11.32
C VAL A 141 34.08 3.70 -12.49
N THR A 142 32.80 3.78 -12.26
CA THR A 142 31.76 3.67 -13.30
C THR A 142 30.98 4.97 -13.33
N GLY A 143 30.90 5.60 -14.51
CA GLY A 143 30.08 6.78 -14.76
C GLY A 143 29.12 6.52 -15.90
N GLY A 144 27.90 7.05 -15.83
CA GLY A 144 26.94 6.87 -16.90
C GLY A 144 25.74 7.79 -16.80
N ILE A 145 25.02 7.86 -17.90
CA ILE A 145 23.78 8.62 -18.01
C ILE A 145 22.74 7.78 -18.75
N ARG A 146 21.51 7.83 -18.28
CA ARG A 146 20.33 7.26 -18.94
C ARG A 146 19.30 8.34 -19.15
N ILE A 147 18.67 8.32 -20.30
CA ILE A 147 17.56 9.19 -20.67
C ILE A 147 16.35 8.30 -20.95
N ASP A 148 15.22 8.59 -20.32
CA ASP A 148 13.95 7.90 -20.53
C ASP A 148 12.92 8.93 -21.01
N VAL A 149 12.19 8.59 -22.08
CA VAL A 149 11.16 9.42 -22.71
C VAL A 149 9.86 8.64 -22.74
N PRO A 150 8.96 8.83 -21.75
CA PRO A 150 7.63 8.23 -21.75
C PRO A 150 6.74 8.88 -22.79
N SER A 151 5.82 8.14 -23.38
CA SER A 151 4.80 8.60 -24.33
C SER A 151 3.48 7.88 -24.11
N TYR A 152 2.38 8.58 -24.34
CA TYR A 152 1.01 8.09 -24.21
C TYR A 152 0.43 8.05 -25.63
N LEU A 153 0.03 6.87 -26.10
CA LEU A 153 -0.13 6.59 -27.53
C LEU A 153 -1.60 6.42 -27.95
N ASN A 154 -2.52 6.42 -26.99
CA ASN A 154 -3.95 6.35 -27.28
C ASN A 154 -4.68 7.63 -26.87
N ASP A 155 -5.72 7.96 -27.63
CA ASP A 155 -6.62 9.05 -27.35
C ASP A 155 -7.72 8.60 -26.37
N LEU A 156 -8.23 9.56 -25.59
CA LEU A 156 -9.33 9.37 -24.66
C LEU A 156 -10.51 10.28 -25.04
N GLN A 157 -11.71 9.88 -24.64
CA GLN A 157 -12.91 10.70 -24.81
C GLN A 157 -13.00 11.76 -23.70
N GLU A 158 -13.23 13.01 -24.10
CA GLU A 158 -13.40 14.12 -23.20
C GLU A 158 -14.81 14.20 -22.63
N ASN A 159 -14.93 14.32 -21.31
CA ASN A 159 -16.15 14.80 -20.67
C ASN A 159 -16.11 16.34 -20.61
N LYS A 160 -16.78 16.99 -21.57
CA LYS A 160 -16.78 18.46 -21.73
C LYS A 160 -17.37 19.20 -20.54
N VAL A 161 -18.31 18.58 -19.80
CA VAL A 161 -18.87 19.17 -18.58
C VAL A 161 -17.79 19.26 -17.53
N VAL A 162 -17.02 18.18 -17.28
CA VAL A 162 -15.91 18.16 -16.34
C VAL A 162 -14.81 19.16 -16.72
N SER A 163 -14.44 19.22 -18.00
CA SER A 163 -13.43 20.18 -18.50
C SER A 163 -13.85 21.65 -18.33
N GLY A 164 -15.16 21.92 -18.36
CA GLY A 164 -15.73 23.24 -18.08
C GLY A 164 -15.71 23.65 -16.61
N MET A 165 -15.61 22.68 -15.67
CA MET A 165 -15.68 22.95 -14.23
C MET A 165 -14.40 23.60 -13.71
N THR A 166 -14.52 24.34 -12.59
CA THR A 166 -13.39 24.93 -11.88
C THR A 166 -13.46 24.51 -10.42
N PHE A 167 -12.44 23.83 -9.95
CA PHE A 167 -12.35 23.28 -8.61
C PHE A 167 -11.56 24.19 -7.66
N ALA A 168 -11.30 23.71 -6.43
CA ALA A 168 -10.54 24.46 -5.44
C ALA A 168 -9.18 24.92 -5.98
N GLY A 169 -8.77 26.13 -5.61
CA GLY A 169 -7.52 26.73 -6.09
C GLY A 169 -7.47 27.03 -7.60
N GLY A 170 -8.60 26.99 -8.31
CA GLY A 170 -8.66 27.17 -9.76
C GLY A 170 -8.28 25.92 -10.57
N ALA A 171 -8.19 24.75 -9.93
CA ALA A 171 -7.84 23.50 -10.59
C ALA A 171 -8.83 23.13 -11.70
N LYS A 172 -8.31 22.52 -12.77
CA LYS A 172 -9.06 22.00 -13.91
C LYS A 172 -8.75 20.52 -14.10
N ILE A 173 -9.74 19.75 -14.55
CA ILE A 173 -9.58 18.36 -14.93
C ILE A 173 -10.03 18.19 -16.38
N ASN A 174 -9.13 17.70 -17.23
CA ASN A 174 -9.48 17.25 -18.57
C ASN A 174 -9.36 15.72 -18.61
N THR A 175 -10.49 15.02 -18.78
CA THR A 175 -10.56 13.56 -18.73
C THR A 175 -9.99 12.86 -19.97
N SER A 176 -9.62 13.60 -20.99
CA SER A 176 -9.02 13.10 -22.23
C SER A 176 -7.52 13.42 -22.37
N GLN A 177 -6.94 14.11 -21.39
CA GLN A 177 -5.56 14.59 -21.49
C GLN A 177 -4.60 13.76 -20.65
N TRP A 178 -3.75 12.97 -21.32
CA TRP A 178 -2.58 12.37 -20.69
C TRP A 178 -1.55 13.44 -20.27
N PRO A 179 -0.66 13.15 -19.31
CA PRO A 179 0.43 14.06 -18.98
C PRO A 179 1.31 14.35 -20.20
N SER A 180 1.88 15.54 -20.25
CA SER A 180 2.86 15.88 -21.28
C SER A 180 4.13 15.04 -21.14
N THR A 181 4.69 14.62 -22.27
CA THR A 181 5.95 13.89 -22.30
C THR A 181 7.04 14.67 -21.57
N LYS A 182 7.66 14.06 -20.56
CA LYS A 182 8.79 14.65 -19.83
C LYS A 182 10.03 13.78 -20.02
N VAL A 183 11.12 14.38 -20.47
CA VAL A 183 12.41 13.70 -20.57
C VAL A 183 12.97 13.49 -19.16
N MET A 184 13.21 12.24 -18.77
CA MET A 184 13.74 11.86 -17.47
C MET A 184 15.23 11.52 -17.62
N VAL A 185 16.09 12.33 -16.97
CA VAL A 185 17.54 12.16 -17.03
C VAL A 185 18.03 11.50 -15.74
N SER A 186 18.83 10.44 -15.87
CA SER A 186 19.29 9.59 -14.77
C SER A 186 20.82 9.41 -14.82
N PRO A 187 21.61 10.44 -14.43
CA PRO A 187 23.06 10.30 -14.27
C PRO A 187 23.38 9.42 -13.06
N ARG A 188 24.50 8.68 -13.15
CA ARG A 188 24.98 7.83 -12.06
C ARG A 188 26.49 7.71 -12.08
N ILE A 189 27.08 7.60 -10.88
CA ILE A 189 28.49 7.34 -10.66
C ILE A 189 28.63 6.29 -9.57
N GLY A 190 29.64 5.44 -9.69
CA GLY A 190 29.96 4.43 -8.69
C GLY A 190 31.44 4.12 -8.68
N PHE A 191 31.89 3.50 -7.61
CA PHE A 191 33.27 3.02 -7.48
C PHE A 191 33.34 1.69 -6.73
N ASN A 192 34.42 0.96 -6.99
CA ASN A 192 34.79 -0.24 -6.27
C ASN A 192 36.31 -0.20 -6.09
N TRP A 193 36.77 -0.17 -4.85
CA TRP A 193 38.17 0.03 -4.48
C TRP A 193 38.64 -1.02 -3.48
N ASP A 194 39.59 -1.85 -3.88
CA ASP A 194 40.36 -2.70 -2.99
C ASP A 194 41.49 -1.86 -2.38
N VAL A 195 41.24 -1.34 -1.16
CA VAL A 195 42.08 -0.32 -0.52
C VAL A 195 43.48 -0.85 -0.20
N LEU A 196 43.56 -2.07 0.30
CA LEU A 196 44.80 -2.72 0.73
C LEU A 196 45.45 -3.58 -0.37
N LYS A 197 44.79 -3.74 -1.53
CA LYS A 197 45.23 -4.48 -2.70
C LYS A 197 45.36 -6.00 -2.50
N ASP A 198 44.79 -6.52 -1.44
CA ASP A 198 44.80 -7.93 -1.03
C ASP A 198 43.40 -8.50 -0.78
N ASN A 199 42.36 -7.74 -1.13
CA ASN A 199 40.94 -8.03 -0.89
C ASN A 199 40.56 -8.15 0.59
N THR A 200 41.37 -7.63 1.53
CA THR A 200 41.00 -7.61 2.96
C THR A 200 40.11 -6.43 3.31
N LEU A 201 40.22 -5.32 2.58
CA LEU A 201 39.32 -4.16 2.71
C LEU A 201 38.89 -3.66 1.34
N ARG A 202 37.59 -3.81 1.03
CA ARG A 202 36.98 -3.27 -0.17
C ARG A 202 35.98 -2.19 0.16
N LEU A 203 36.15 -1.01 -0.40
CA LEU A 203 35.18 0.07 -0.37
C LEU A 203 34.41 0.10 -1.69
N ARG A 204 33.09 0.20 -1.63
CA ARG A 204 32.22 0.34 -2.79
C ARG A 204 31.13 1.37 -2.50
N GLY A 205 30.73 2.10 -3.52
CA GLY A 205 29.67 3.09 -3.36
C GLY A 205 29.24 3.69 -4.68
N GLY A 206 28.21 4.49 -4.61
CA GLY A 206 27.70 5.21 -5.77
C GLY A 206 26.60 6.19 -5.42
N SER A 207 26.37 7.08 -6.37
CA SER A 207 25.32 8.08 -6.34
C SER A 207 24.67 8.17 -7.71
N GLY A 208 23.33 8.32 -7.75
CA GLY A 208 22.65 8.45 -9.03
C GLY A 208 21.18 8.79 -8.90
N LEU A 209 20.63 9.27 -10.00
CA LEU A 209 19.19 9.42 -10.18
C LEU A 209 18.62 8.16 -10.81
N PHE A 210 17.44 7.75 -10.32
CA PHE A 210 16.75 6.56 -10.81
C PHE A 210 15.29 6.89 -11.05
N THR A 211 14.84 6.73 -12.29
CA THR A 211 13.45 6.84 -12.68
C THR A 211 12.77 5.49 -12.45
N GLY A 212 11.67 5.52 -11.72
CA GLY A 212 10.85 4.36 -11.41
C GLY A 212 9.64 4.23 -12.32
N ARG A 213 8.90 3.14 -12.14
CA ARG A 213 7.60 2.90 -12.76
C ARG A 213 6.47 3.24 -11.78
N ILE A 214 5.26 3.41 -12.30
CA ILE A 214 4.04 3.60 -11.54
C ILE A 214 3.08 2.46 -11.87
N PRO A 215 2.27 1.97 -10.92
CA PRO A 215 1.15 1.10 -11.25
C PRO A 215 0.20 1.81 -12.22
N PHE A 216 0.01 1.27 -13.43
CA PHE A 216 -0.79 1.96 -14.45
C PHE A 216 -2.28 2.05 -14.14
N VAL A 217 -2.77 1.33 -13.12
CA VAL A 217 -4.11 1.56 -12.57
C VAL A 217 -4.31 3.02 -12.16
N PHE A 218 -3.27 3.71 -11.69
CA PHE A 218 -3.36 5.13 -11.32
C PHE A 218 -3.66 6.02 -12.53
N PHE A 219 -3.19 5.63 -13.71
CA PHE A 219 -3.50 6.33 -14.96
C PHE A 219 -4.86 5.93 -15.52
N THR A 220 -5.19 4.62 -15.53
CA THR A 220 -6.46 4.13 -16.07
C THR A 220 -7.65 4.53 -15.21
N ASN A 221 -7.45 4.97 -13.98
CA ASN A 221 -8.49 5.61 -13.16
C ASN A 221 -9.11 6.84 -13.84
N MET A 222 -8.37 7.56 -14.67
CA MET A 222 -8.89 8.73 -15.38
C MET A 222 -9.99 8.33 -16.39
N PRO A 223 -9.77 7.45 -17.39
CA PRO A 223 -10.83 6.99 -18.26
C PRO A 223 -11.93 6.19 -17.54
N THR A 224 -11.59 5.37 -16.51
CA THR A 224 -12.58 4.62 -15.72
C THR A 224 -13.62 5.53 -15.07
N ASN A 225 -13.17 6.67 -14.51
CA ASN A 225 -14.03 7.62 -13.79
C ASN A 225 -14.41 8.85 -14.63
N SER A 226 -14.23 8.80 -15.94
CA SER A 226 -14.55 9.94 -16.84
C SER A 226 -16.06 10.12 -17.08
N GLY A 227 -16.85 9.05 -16.85
CA GLY A 227 -18.25 9.00 -17.28
C GLY A 227 -18.43 8.82 -18.79
N MET A 228 -17.36 8.44 -19.52
CA MET A 228 -17.38 8.30 -20.99
C MET A 228 -17.42 6.85 -21.45
N ILE A 229 -16.97 5.89 -20.64
CA ILE A 229 -17.00 4.44 -20.96
C ILE A 229 -18.05 3.69 -20.16
N GLN A 230 -18.35 4.18 -18.96
CA GLN A 230 -19.32 3.60 -18.03
C GLN A 230 -19.93 4.69 -17.16
N ASN A 231 -21.07 4.38 -16.52
CA ASN A 231 -21.72 5.27 -15.58
C ASN A 231 -22.21 4.51 -14.35
N THR A 232 -22.18 5.14 -13.19
CA THR A 232 -22.77 4.61 -11.95
C THR A 232 -23.99 5.45 -11.59
N VAL A 233 -25.10 4.78 -11.40
CA VAL A 233 -26.37 5.39 -10.98
C VAL A 233 -26.75 4.82 -9.63
N THR A 234 -27.05 5.70 -8.66
CA THR A 234 -27.63 5.33 -7.38
C THR A 234 -29.01 5.99 -7.26
N ILE A 235 -30.03 5.18 -7.11
CA ILE A 235 -31.44 5.59 -7.02
C ILE A 235 -31.87 5.49 -5.55
N THR A 236 -32.36 6.61 -5.00
CA THR A 236 -32.90 6.70 -3.63
C THR A 236 -34.32 7.25 -3.63
N ASP A 237 -34.84 7.68 -4.78
CA ASP A 237 -36.20 8.21 -4.93
C ASP A 237 -37.22 7.07 -4.84
N PRO A 238 -38.09 7.06 -3.81
CA PRO A 238 -39.10 6.01 -3.62
C PRO A 238 -40.09 5.88 -4.77
N THR A 239 -40.35 6.98 -5.51
CA THR A 239 -41.28 6.97 -6.66
C THR A 239 -40.72 6.22 -7.86
N ILE A 240 -39.39 6.12 -7.96
CA ILE A 240 -38.68 5.34 -8.98
C ILE A 240 -38.49 3.92 -8.46
N LEU A 241 -38.03 3.75 -7.22
CA LEU A 241 -37.73 2.45 -6.60
C LEU A 241 -38.94 1.53 -6.51
N VAL A 242 -40.17 2.08 -6.39
CA VAL A 242 -41.40 1.28 -6.40
C VAL A 242 -41.54 0.44 -7.68
N LYS A 243 -40.95 0.86 -8.79
CA LYS A 243 -40.91 0.08 -10.04
C LYS A 243 -40.02 -1.17 -9.97
N LEU A 244 -39.21 -1.30 -8.92
CA LEU A 244 -38.37 -2.46 -8.61
C LEU A 244 -38.99 -3.37 -7.54
N SER A 245 -40.26 -3.15 -7.18
CA SER A 245 -41.03 -4.09 -6.33
C SER A 245 -41.24 -5.42 -7.05
N GLY A 246 -41.45 -6.50 -6.26
CA GLY A 246 -41.66 -7.86 -6.78
C GLY A 246 -40.43 -8.75 -6.67
N GLY A 247 -39.37 -8.27 -6.00
CA GLY A 247 -38.14 -9.02 -5.74
C GLY A 247 -36.95 -8.56 -6.58
N VAL A 248 -35.83 -9.23 -6.37
CA VAL A 248 -34.57 -8.92 -7.04
C VAL A 248 -34.60 -9.42 -8.49
N ILE A 249 -34.26 -8.55 -9.42
CA ILE A 249 -34.20 -8.84 -10.86
C ILE A 249 -32.80 -8.55 -11.40
N SER A 250 -32.48 -9.08 -12.58
CA SER A 250 -31.19 -8.88 -13.22
C SER A 250 -30.95 -7.41 -13.63
N LYS A 251 -29.68 -6.99 -13.74
CA LYS A 251 -29.31 -5.64 -14.19
C LYS A 251 -29.97 -5.27 -15.52
N ASN A 252 -30.07 -6.22 -16.47
CA ASN A 252 -30.67 -5.97 -17.77
C ASN A 252 -32.17 -5.69 -17.66
N GLU A 253 -32.87 -6.38 -16.77
CA GLU A 253 -34.30 -6.11 -16.51
C GLU A 253 -34.49 -4.77 -15.81
N VAL A 254 -33.59 -4.37 -14.88
CA VAL A 254 -33.64 -3.04 -14.25
C VAL A 254 -33.45 -1.95 -15.31
N ILE A 255 -32.44 -2.07 -16.17
CA ILE A 255 -32.20 -1.12 -17.28
C ILE A 255 -33.45 -1.04 -18.20
N ALA A 256 -34.06 -2.17 -18.52
CA ALA A 256 -35.27 -2.22 -19.36
C ALA A 256 -36.49 -1.59 -18.66
N ARG A 257 -36.63 -1.72 -17.33
CA ARG A 257 -37.73 -1.12 -16.56
C ARG A 257 -37.56 0.39 -16.31
N LEU A 258 -36.30 0.85 -16.25
CA LEU A 258 -35.94 2.21 -15.91
C LEU A 258 -35.01 2.88 -16.94
N PRO A 259 -35.35 2.86 -18.25
CA PRO A 259 -34.44 3.32 -19.32
C PRO A 259 -34.05 4.80 -19.17
N GLU A 260 -34.89 5.62 -18.56
CA GLU A 260 -34.58 7.04 -18.27
C GLU A 260 -33.47 7.22 -17.25
N GLN A 261 -33.26 6.25 -16.36
CA GLN A 261 -32.20 6.28 -15.36
C GLN A 261 -30.86 5.75 -15.90
N PHE A 262 -30.92 4.97 -16.97
CA PHE A 262 -29.75 4.26 -17.55
C PHE A 262 -29.57 4.60 -19.03
N PRO A 263 -29.24 5.86 -19.38
CA PRO A 263 -28.97 6.26 -20.77
C PRO A 263 -27.83 5.43 -21.36
N GLN A 264 -27.96 5.03 -22.62
CA GLN A 264 -27.02 4.14 -23.33
C GLN A 264 -25.90 4.88 -24.07
N THR A 265 -25.84 6.19 -23.95
CA THR A 265 -24.77 7.06 -24.46
C THR A 265 -24.25 7.95 -23.33
N PRO A 266 -22.98 8.36 -23.38
CA PRO A 266 -22.46 9.31 -22.42
C PRO A 266 -23.35 10.55 -22.32
N VAL A 267 -23.74 10.90 -21.11
CA VAL A 267 -24.58 12.07 -20.85
C VAL A 267 -23.71 13.30 -20.61
N GLU A 268 -24.22 14.46 -21.00
CA GLU A 268 -23.59 15.76 -20.68
C GLU A 268 -23.80 16.08 -19.19
N LYS A 269 -23.14 15.30 -18.33
CA LYS A 269 -23.17 15.39 -16.85
C LYS A 269 -21.80 15.03 -16.28
N ALA A 270 -21.42 15.68 -15.19
CA ALA A 270 -20.26 15.25 -14.42
C ALA A 270 -20.59 13.94 -13.67
N PRO A 271 -19.70 12.94 -13.67
CA PRO A 271 -19.86 11.72 -12.86
C PRO A 271 -19.76 12.04 -11.37
N GLY A 272 -20.27 11.15 -10.51
CA GLY A 272 -20.19 11.31 -9.06
C GLY A 272 -18.74 11.35 -8.53
N THR A 273 -17.83 10.67 -9.21
CA THR A 273 -16.38 10.73 -8.95
C THR A 273 -15.66 10.92 -10.28
N VAL A 274 -14.67 11.81 -10.31
CA VAL A 274 -13.80 12.03 -11.48
C VAL A 274 -12.33 11.93 -11.06
N ALA A 275 -11.52 11.40 -11.95
CA ALA A 275 -10.07 11.39 -11.80
C ALA A 275 -9.42 12.12 -12.98
N GLY A 276 -8.31 12.81 -12.70
CA GLY A 276 -7.45 13.44 -13.67
C GLY A 276 -5.99 13.26 -13.30
N ILE A 277 -5.12 13.63 -14.22
CA ILE A 277 -3.68 13.59 -14.03
C ILE A 277 -3.16 15.01 -14.30
N ASP A 278 -2.27 15.48 -13.44
CA ASP A 278 -1.58 16.75 -13.62
C ASP A 278 -0.87 16.76 -14.99
N PRO A 279 -1.10 17.75 -15.86
CA PRO A 279 -0.39 17.84 -17.15
C PRO A 279 1.13 17.85 -17.02
N ASP A 280 1.65 18.30 -15.88
CA ASP A 280 3.08 18.34 -15.57
C ASP A 280 3.58 17.15 -14.77
N PHE A 281 2.74 16.13 -14.60
CA PHE A 281 3.10 14.87 -13.90
C PHE A 281 4.37 14.26 -14.47
N LYS A 282 5.27 13.82 -13.57
CA LYS A 282 6.51 13.11 -13.90
C LYS A 282 6.49 11.71 -13.29
N LEU A 283 7.09 10.76 -13.99
CA LEU A 283 7.33 9.43 -13.42
C LEU A 283 8.13 9.55 -12.11
N PRO A 284 7.91 8.65 -11.14
CA PRO A 284 8.65 8.66 -9.88
C PRO A 284 10.16 8.69 -10.12
N GLN A 285 10.87 9.57 -9.42
CA GLN A 285 12.32 9.66 -9.49
C GLN A 285 12.93 9.84 -8.11
N VAL A 286 14.03 9.13 -7.85
CA VAL A 286 14.77 9.20 -6.59
C VAL A 286 16.24 9.48 -6.83
N TRP A 287 16.85 10.25 -5.94
CA TRP A 287 18.31 10.35 -5.82
C TRP A 287 18.77 9.38 -4.74
N LYS A 288 19.53 8.35 -5.16
CA LYS A 288 20.01 7.28 -4.28
C LYS A 288 21.53 7.34 -4.14
N ASN A 289 22.00 7.19 -2.91
CA ASN A 289 23.40 7.12 -2.54
C ASN A 289 23.66 5.84 -1.75
N THR A 290 24.77 5.18 -2.03
CA THR A 290 25.20 3.97 -1.33
C THR A 290 26.69 4.07 -0.99
N LEU A 291 27.05 3.58 0.20
CA LEU A 291 28.44 3.40 0.60
C LEU A 291 28.55 2.12 1.43
N ALA A 292 29.49 1.27 1.08
CA ALA A 292 29.74 0.02 1.79
C ALA A 292 31.24 -0.25 1.97
N ALA A 293 31.55 -0.94 3.06
CA ALA A 293 32.87 -1.47 3.35
C ALA A 293 32.77 -2.97 3.64
N ASP A 294 33.50 -3.77 2.89
CA ASP A 294 33.64 -5.21 3.07
C ASP A 294 35.02 -5.50 3.68
N PHE A 295 35.03 -6.21 4.81
CA PHE A 295 36.24 -6.54 5.57
C PHE A 295 36.43 -8.05 5.66
N LYS A 296 37.64 -8.55 5.40
CA LYS A 296 38.07 -9.86 5.88
C LYS A 296 38.74 -9.68 7.24
N LEU A 297 38.13 -10.20 8.28
CA LEU A 297 38.66 -10.05 9.62
C LEU A 297 39.81 -11.02 9.86
N PRO A 298 40.88 -10.60 10.60
CA PRO A 298 42.05 -11.44 10.85
C PRO A 298 41.75 -12.46 11.97
N LEU A 299 40.78 -13.32 11.78
CA LEU A 299 40.42 -14.40 12.67
C LEU A 299 40.97 -15.73 12.14
N PRO A 300 41.14 -16.77 13.02
CA PRO A 300 41.69 -18.05 12.60
C PRO A 300 40.77 -18.85 11.65
N PHE A 301 39.60 -18.31 11.32
CA PHE A 301 38.62 -18.88 10.40
C PHE A 301 38.09 -17.79 9.45
N ASN A 302 37.59 -18.20 8.29
CA ASN A 302 37.08 -17.25 7.31
C ASN A 302 35.93 -16.43 7.90
N THR A 303 36.16 -15.12 8.04
CA THR A 303 35.18 -14.17 8.57
C THR A 303 35.14 -12.92 7.71
N GLU A 304 33.95 -12.64 7.21
CA GLU A 304 33.68 -11.45 6.40
C GLU A 304 32.63 -10.58 7.12
N MET A 305 32.94 -9.29 7.22
CA MET A 305 32.02 -8.28 7.74
C MET A 305 31.72 -7.26 6.65
N THR A 306 30.46 -6.94 6.45
CA THR A 306 30.00 -5.86 5.58
C THR A 306 29.26 -4.82 6.39
N ILE A 307 29.62 -3.54 6.20
CA ILE A 307 28.84 -2.39 6.70
C ILE A 307 28.39 -1.61 5.47
N GLU A 308 27.08 -1.37 5.35
CA GLU A 308 26.50 -0.67 4.20
C GLU A 308 25.50 0.39 4.65
N GLY A 309 25.63 1.59 4.09
CA GLY A 309 24.67 2.68 4.22
C GLY A 309 24.02 3.00 2.88
N ILE A 310 22.70 3.18 2.89
CA ILE A 310 21.91 3.62 1.73
C ILE A 310 21.11 4.84 2.16
N TYR A 311 21.07 5.86 1.30
CA TYR A 311 20.20 7.02 1.45
C TYR A 311 19.48 7.28 0.12
N ALA A 312 18.17 7.48 0.17
CA ALA A 312 17.36 7.84 -0.99
C ALA A 312 16.48 9.06 -0.69
N LYS A 313 16.45 10.02 -1.61
CA LYS A 313 15.61 11.22 -1.57
C LYS A 313 14.63 11.20 -2.73
N ASN A 314 13.34 11.37 -2.43
CA ASN A 314 12.31 11.50 -3.46
C ASN A 314 12.44 12.85 -4.18
N LEU A 315 12.40 12.81 -5.51
CA LEU A 315 12.37 14.00 -6.37
C LEU A 315 10.98 14.19 -6.99
N ASN A 316 10.32 13.09 -7.37
CA ASN A 316 8.97 13.08 -7.92
C ASN A 316 8.21 11.91 -7.27
N ALA A 317 7.85 12.02 -5.99
CA ALA A 317 6.95 11.05 -5.36
C ALA A 317 5.51 11.31 -5.80
N VAL A 318 4.71 10.26 -5.89
CA VAL A 318 3.31 10.34 -6.33
C VAL A 318 2.41 10.64 -5.15
N ILE A 319 1.48 11.56 -5.33
CA ILE A 319 0.41 11.87 -4.38
C ILE A 319 -0.92 12.07 -5.12
N GLN A 320 -2.01 11.94 -4.38
CA GLN A 320 -3.37 12.21 -4.84
C GLN A 320 -3.95 13.40 -4.07
N GLN A 321 -4.66 14.31 -4.75
CA GLN A 321 -5.38 15.43 -4.15
C GLN A 321 -6.85 15.39 -4.56
N ASN A 322 -7.75 15.72 -3.64
CA ASN A 322 -9.16 15.90 -3.96
C ASN A 322 -9.44 17.40 -4.10
N VAL A 323 -9.55 17.85 -5.33
CA VAL A 323 -9.79 19.28 -5.64
C VAL A 323 -11.26 19.69 -5.52
N ASN A 324 -12.18 18.75 -5.22
CA ASN A 324 -13.59 19.08 -4.95
C ASN A 324 -13.85 19.46 -3.49
N VAL A 325 -12.83 19.55 -2.65
CA VAL A 325 -12.94 19.93 -1.23
C VAL A 325 -12.52 21.39 -1.05
N ILE A 326 -13.31 22.16 -0.29
CA ILE A 326 -12.98 23.56 0.04
C ILE A 326 -11.64 23.63 0.80
N PRO A 327 -10.83 24.68 0.57
CA PRO A 327 -9.56 24.84 1.30
C PRO A 327 -9.81 25.28 2.76
N LEU A 328 -8.82 25.04 3.64
CA LEU A 328 -8.90 25.48 5.06
C LEU A 328 -9.06 27.00 5.25
N SER A 329 -8.77 27.78 4.22
CA SER A 329 -8.98 29.25 4.20
C SER A 329 -10.41 29.66 3.85
N ASP A 330 -11.30 28.72 3.52
CA ASP A 330 -12.70 29.02 3.21
C ASP A 330 -13.43 29.57 4.44
N SER A 331 -14.33 30.53 4.25
CA SER A 331 -15.07 31.19 5.31
C SER A 331 -16.03 30.28 6.08
N LYS A 332 -16.39 29.13 5.52
CA LYS A 332 -17.23 28.11 6.16
C LYS A 332 -16.46 27.26 7.18
N MET A 333 -15.12 27.26 7.10
CA MET A 333 -14.29 26.49 8.01
C MET A 333 -14.36 27.05 9.43
N LYS A 334 -14.49 26.16 10.40
CA LYS A 334 -14.48 26.49 11.83
C LYS A 334 -13.30 25.79 12.51
N ARG A 335 -13.19 25.94 13.81
CA ARG A 335 -12.29 25.15 14.66
C ARG A 335 -13.05 24.69 15.90
N PHE A 336 -12.67 23.55 16.45
CA PHE A 336 -13.14 23.16 17.77
C PHE A 336 -12.63 24.14 18.82
N ALA A 337 -13.40 24.30 19.89
CA ALA A 337 -12.92 24.94 21.09
C ALA A 337 -12.15 23.93 21.96
N GLY A 338 -11.19 24.42 22.75
CA GLY A 338 -10.38 23.58 23.63
C GLY A 338 -9.03 23.18 23.04
N PRO A 339 -8.36 22.17 23.65
CA PRO A 339 -7.00 21.76 23.29
C PRO A 339 -6.88 21.15 21.89
N ASP A 340 -7.84 20.34 21.46
CA ASP A 340 -7.95 19.85 20.09
C ASP A 340 -8.65 20.91 19.23
N ASN A 341 -7.88 21.83 18.70
CA ASN A 341 -8.39 22.97 17.93
C ASN A 341 -8.23 22.79 16.40
N ARG A 342 -8.33 21.53 15.92
CA ARG A 342 -8.29 21.24 14.49
C ARG A 342 -9.38 21.97 13.71
N TYR A 343 -9.20 22.04 12.42
CA TYR A 343 -10.26 22.55 11.55
C TYR A 343 -11.46 21.62 11.52
N LEU A 344 -12.64 22.21 11.53
CA LEU A 344 -13.92 21.54 11.41
C LEU A 344 -14.56 21.96 10.09
N TYR A 345 -14.78 20.98 9.24
CA TYR A 345 -15.50 21.16 7.98
C TYR A 345 -16.99 21.34 8.23
N PRO A 346 -17.73 22.02 7.34
CA PRO A 346 -19.18 22.24 7.52
C PRO A 346 -20.04 20.98 7.31
N GLY A 347 -19.41 19.82 7.15
CA GLY A 347 -20.00 18.52 6.85
C GLY A 347 -19.56 18.01 5.47
N SER A 348 -19.57 16.71 5.27
CA SER A 348 -18.98 16.06 4.08
C SER A 348 -19.56 16.57 2.74
N THR A 349 -20.84 16.88 2.68
CA THR A 349 -21.47 17.45 1.46
C THR A 349 -21.22 18.94 1.33
N GLU A 350 -21.31 19.69 2.43
CA GLU A 350 -21.15 21.14 2.44
C GLU A 350 -19.68 21.60 2.22
N SER A 351 -18.73 20.70 2.47
CA SER A 351 -17.30 20.90 2.17
C SER A 351 -16.94 20.69 0.70
N ARG A 352 -17.87 20.26 -0.15
CA ARG A 352 -17.63 20.07 -1.58
C ARG A 352 -17.87 21.35 -2.37
N ILE A 353 -17.01 21.62 -3.36
CA ILE A 353 -17.21 22.68 -4.34
C ILE A 353 -18.46 22.38 -5.19
N TYR A 354 -18.57 21.14 -5.68
CA TYR A 354 -19.73 20.62 -6.39
C TYR A 354 -20.36 19.51 -5.54
N LYS A 355 -21.53 19.78 -4.96
CA LYS A 355 -22.18 18.89 -3.98
C LYS A 355 -22.60 17.55 -4.55
N ASP A 356 -22.94 17.52 -5.82
CA ASP A 356 -23.36 16.31 -6.54
C ASP A 356 -22.19 15.35 -6.87
N MET A 357 -20.95 15.79 -6.63
CA MET A 357 -19.75 14.99 -6.84
C MET A 357 -19.15 14.59 -5.49
N SER A 358 -18.94 13.31 -5.28
CA SER A 358 -18.27 12.78 -4.08
C SER A 358 -16.77 13.12 -4.05
N GLY A 359 -16.12 13.26 -5.22
CA GLY A 359 -14.73 13.66 -5.30
C GLY A 359 -14.27 13.99 -6.72
N ALA A 360 -13.27 14.87 -6.81
CA ALA A 360 -12.51 15.15 -8.02
C ALA A 360 -11.03 15.06 -7.70
N TYR A 361 -10.38 14.01 -8.21
CA TYR A 361 -9.05 13.62 -7.79
C TYR A 361 -8.03 13.93 -8.88
N ILE A 362 -6.89 14.54 -8.50
CA ILE A 362 -5.76 14.79 -9.40
C ILE A 362 -4.54 14.03 -8.89
N LEU A 363 -3.99 13.16 -9.75
CA LEU A 363 -2.71 12.52 -9.54
C LEU A 363 -1.60 13.50 -9.85
N THR A 364 -0.71 13.79 -8.90
CA THR A 364 0.36 14.75 -9.04
C THR A 364 1.64 14.31 -8.31
N ASN A 365 2.66 15.15 -8.25
CA ASN A 365 3.95 14.85 -7.63
C ASN A 365 4.25 15.73 -6.41
N THR A 366 5.12 15.21 -5.54
CA THR A 366 5.77 15.96 -4.47
C THR A 366 7.26 15.64 -4.42
N THR A 367 8.07 16.60 -3.97
CA THR A 367 9.51 16.42 -3.73
C THR A 367 9.81 15.95 -2.30
N LYS A 368 8.79 15.81 -1.46
CA LYS A 368 8.92 15.41 -0.07
C LYS A 368 9.13 13.90 0.03
N GLY A 369 9.88 13.49 1.03
CA GLY A 369 10.14 12.09 1.34
C GLY A 369 11.60 11.69 1.16
N TYR A 370 12.03 10.77 2.02
CA TYR A 370 13.37 10.18 1.98
C TYR A 370 13.39 8.87 2.77
N SER A 371 14.38 8.03 2.47
CA SER A 371 14.66 6.84 3.26
C SER A 371 16.16 6.65 3.44
N TYR A 372 16.53 5.97 4.51
CA TYR A 372 17.89 5.51 4.74
C TYR A 372 17.90 4.13 5.37
N SER A 373 18.97 3.39 5.11
CA SER A 373 19.20 2.06 5.70
C SER A 373 20.68 1.93 6.07
N LEU A 374 20.93 1.43 7.27
CA LEU A 374 22.27 1.03 7.73
C LEU A 374 22.23 -0.46 8.02
N ASN A 375 23.11 -1.21 7.36
CA ASN A 375 23.24 -2.66 7.55
C ASN A 375 24.63 -3.01 8.02
N ALA A 376 24.72 -3.90 9.01
CA ALA A 376 25.96 -4.56 9.38
C ALA A 376 25.73 -6.07 9.34
N SER A 377 26.54 -6.78 8.59
CA SER A 377 26.45 -8.24 8.47
C SER A 377 27.80 -8.90 8.71
N LEU A 378 27.78 -10.05 9.36
CA LEU A 378 28.90 -10.89 9.67
C LEU A 378 28.64 -12.30 9.15
N ARG A 379 29.56 -12.85 8.37
CA ARG A 379 29.54 -14.23 7.89
C ARG A 379 30.80 -14.95 8.37
N MET A 380 30.63 -16.14 8.89
CA MET A 380 31.72 -16.92 9.50
C MET A 380 31.63 -18.39 9.12
N ASN A 381 32.80 -19.00 8.92
CA ASN A 381 32.97 -20.44 8.78
C ASN A 381 33.93 -20.92 9.88
N PRO A 382 33.49 -21.05 11.15
CA PRO A 382 34.38 -21.32 12.30
C PRO A 382 35.08 -22.67 12.22
N ILE A 383 34.41 -23.66 11.67
CA ILE A 383 34.93 -25.01 11.38
C ILE A 383 34.37 -25.48 10.02
N GLU A 384 34.95 -26.55 9.49
CA GLU A 384 34.47 -27.16 8.26
C GLU A 384 32.96 -27.51 8.36
N ASN A 385 32.22 -27.25 7.30
CA ASN A 385 30.76 -27.48 7.19
C ASN A 385 29.86 -26.69 8.17
N LEU A 386 30.41 -25.81 9.00
CA LEU A 386 29.64 -24.89 9.84
C LEU A 386 29.62 -23.49 9.24
N ASN A 387 28.43 -23.02 8.91
CA ASN A 387 28.19 -21.67 8.40
C ASN A 387 27.37 -20.89 9.42
N ALA A 388 27.81 -19.70 9.78
CA ALA A 388 27.10 -18.78 10.64
C ALA A 388 26.98 -17.41 9.98
N MET A 389 25.84 -16.77 10.14
CA MET A 389 25.58 -15.41 9.67
C MET A 389 24.80 -14.64 10.75
N LEU A 390 25.18 -13.37 10.94
CA LEU A 390 24.43 -12.41 11.73
C LEU A 390 24.32 -11.12 10.93
N SER A 391 23.15 -10.55 10.86
CA SER A 391 22.90 -9.26 10.21
C SER A 391 21.96 -8.41 11.05
N TYR A 392 22.27 -7.14 11.17
CA TYR A 392 21.40 -6.12 11.75
C TYR A 392 21.17 -5.02 10.73
N THR A 393 19.91 -4.62 10.58
CA THR A 393 19.52 -3.51 9.72
C THR A 393 18.71 -2.50 10.51
N TYR A 394 19.11 -1.24 10.39
CA TYR A 394 18.35 -0.09 10.86
C TYR A 394 17.84 0.70 9.66
N THR A 395 16.52 0.94 9.59
CA THR A 395 15.87 1.63 8.49
C THR A 395 15.05 2.81 9.01
N GLY A 396 15.15 3.94 8.34
CA GLY A 396 14.25 5.07 8.50
C GLY A 396 13.64 5.44 7.14
N SER A 397 12.37 5.75 7.11
CA SER A 397 11.66 6.19 5.90
C SER A 397 10.57 7.18 6.28
N LYS A 398 10.55 8.30 5.57
CA LYS A 398 9.49 9.30 5.67
C LYS A 398 8.92 9.61 4.30
N GLU A 399 7.60 9.69 4.23
CA GLU A 399 6.85 9.99 3.02
C GLU A 399 5.58 10.80 3.34
N VAL A 400 5.00 11.41 2.33
CA VAL A 400 3.73 12.12 2.46
C VAL A 400 2.58 11.12 2.34
N SER A 401 2.70 10.18 1.40
CA SER A 401 1.73 9.10 1.17
C SER A 401 2.47 7.83 0.74
N GLY A 402 2.07 6.69 1.29
CA GLY A 402 2.47 5.37 0.82
C GLY A 402 1.60 4.87 -0.35
N ASN A 403 0.70 5.70 -0.86
CA ASN A 403 -0.29 5.38 -1.89
C ASN A 403 -1.07 4.09 -1.56
N PRO A 404 -1.77 4.05 -0.42
CA PRO A 404 -2.49 2.86 0.04
C PRO A 404 -3.78 2.67 -0.75
N GLY A 405 -3.79 1.74 -1.69
CA GLY A 405 -4.94 1.42 -2.53
C GLY A 405 -4.68 1.53 -4.02
N ALA A 406 -5.72 1.35 -4.81
CA ALA A 406 -5.68 1.41 -6.28
C ALA A 406 -6.62 2.49 -6.84
N GLN A 407 -7.73 2.77 -6.16
CA GLN A 407 -8.72 3.76 -6.57
C GLN A 407 -8.34 5.18 -6.14
N PRO A 408 -8.76 6.23 -6.85
CA PRO A 408 -8.36 7.62 -6.55
C PRO A 408 -8.73 8.07 -5.14
N ASN A 409 -9.92 7.70 -4.65
CA ASN A 409 -10.36 8.01 -3.30
C ASN A 409 -9.50 7.30 -2.24
N GLU A 410 -9.11 6.04 -2.46
CA GLU A 410 -8.30 5.27 -1.52
C GLU A 410 -6.91 5.90 -1.34
N LEU A 411 -6.27 6.33 -2.43
CA LEU A 411 -4.95 6.98 -2.40
C LEU A 411 -4.96 8.27 -1.58
N TRP A 412 -6.11 8.93 -1.48
CA TRP A 412 -6.29 10.18 -0.77
C TRP A 412 -6.81 9.98 0.66
N GLN A 413 -7.85 9.17 0.86
CA GLN A 413 -8.55 9.03 2.15
C GLN A 413 -7.84 8.10 3.15
N ASN A 414 -7.03 7.15 2.68
CA ASN A 414 -6.40 6.15 3.54
C ASN A 414 -5.09 6.64 4.20
N VAL A 415 -4.72 7.90 4.02
CA VAL A 415 -3.58 8.52 4.71
C VAL A 415 -4.07 9.24 5.96
N PRO A 416 -3.61 8.86 7.17
CA PRO A 416 -4.04 9.54 8.40
C PRO A 416 -3.57 10.99 8.46
N THR A 417 -4.50 11.90 8.82
CA THR A 417 -4.24 13.35 8.87
C THR A 417 -4.93 14.00 10.06
N VAL A 418 -4.62 15.27 10.34
CA VAL A 418 -5.32 16.08 11.33
C VAL A 418 -6.39 16.96 10.66
N ASN A 419 -6.08 17.52 9.50
CA ASN A 419 -6.89 18.56 8.84
C ASN A 419 -7.40 18.14 7.45
N GLY A 420 -7.56 16.84 7.21
CA GLY A 420 -8.09 16.29 5.96
C GLY A 420 -7.01 15.90 4.94
N GLY A 421 -7.40 15.04 3.98
CA GLY A 421 -6.50 14.34 3.07
C GLY A 421 -5.67 15.22 2.12
N ASN A 422 -6.05 16.47 1.87
CA ASN A 422 -5.22 17.40 1.10
C ASN A 422 -4.06 18.01 1.90
N TYR A 423 -4.04 17.83 3.22
CA TYR A 423 -3.06 18.42 4.15
C TYR A 423 -2.16 17.36 4.80
N MET A 424 -1.79 16.36 3.99
CA MET A 424 -0.87 15.30 4.41
C MET A 424 0.51 15.87 4.78
N GLU A 425 1.05 15.41 5.91
CA GLU A 425 2.36 15.80 6.40
C GLU A 425 3.44 14.77 6.03
N LEU A 426 4.71 15.16 6.18
CA LEU A 426 5.84 14.25 6.05
C LEU A 426 5.98 13.42 7.33
N THR A 427 5.53 12.18 7.29
CA THR A 427 5.49 11.25 8.43
C THR A 427 6.27 9.97 8.13
N ASN A 428 6.31 9.04 9.07
CA ASN A 428 6.91 7.73 8.81
C ASN A 428 6.15 6.99 7.72
N SER A 429 6.86 6.20 6.92
CA SER A 429 6.22 5.28 5.97
C SER A 429 5.41 4.21 6.70
N GLN A 430 4.23 3.90 6.19
CA GLN A 430 3.42 2.79 6.72
C GLN A 430 4.13 1.43 6.61
N TYR A 431 5.03 1.29 5.66
CA TYR A 431 5.81 0.06 5.40
C TYR A 431 7.13 -0.02 6.17
N LEU A 432 7.42 0.96 7.04
CA LEU A 432 8.68 1.03 7.75
C LEU A 432 8.82 -0.09 8.78
N THR A 433 9.88 -0.89 8.65
CA THR A 433 10.38 -1.79 9.69
C THR A 433 11.71 -1.24 10.21
N PRO A 434 11.71 -0.51 11.35
CA PRO A 434 12.89 0.26 11.77
C PRO A 434 14.10 -0.59 12.12
N HIS A 435 13.88 -1.71 12.76
CA HIS A 435 14.94 -2.60 13.22
C HIS A 435 14.66 -4.03 12.81
N LYS A 436 15.68 -4.70 12.24
CA LYS A 436 15.64 -6.12 11.90
C LYS A 436 16.96 -6.79 12.21
N VAL A 437 16.90 -7.92 12.90
CA VAL A 437 18.03 -8.83 13.14
C VAL A 437 17.73 -10.14 12.40
N ILE A 438 18.70 -10.64 11.67
CA ILE A 438 18.65 -11.97 11.05
C ILE A 438 19.89 -12.71 11.50
N ALA A 439 19.74 -13.98 11.97
CA ALA A 439 20.84 -14.86 12.23
C ALA A 439 20.56 -16.24 11.64
N SER A 440 21.58 -16.88 11.12
CA SER A 440 21.48 -18.28 10.67
C SER A 440 22.70 -19.06 11.11
N LEU A 441 22.45 -20.30 11.49
CA LEU A 441 23.49 -21.29 11.83
C LEU A 441 23.16 -22.58 11.10
N SER A 442 24.07 -23.08 10.27
CA SER A 442 23.88 -24.33 9.54
C SER A 442 25.11 -25.20 9.67
N TYR A 443 24.91 -26.41 10.15
CA TYR A 443 25.97 -27.40 10.29
C TYR A 443 25.62 -28.67 9.54
N ARG A 444 26.52 -29.09 8.63
CA ARG A 444 26.42 -30.32 7.87
C ARG A 444 27.38 -31.37 8.42
N ILE A 445 26.89 -32.47 8.89
CA ILE A 445 27.60 -33.59 9.51
C ILE A 445 27.63 -34.76 8.54
N PRO A 446 28.70 -34.94 7.77
CA PRO A 446 28.87 -36.16 6.96
C PRO A 446 29.27 -37.35 7.86
N TYR A 447 28.70 -38.53 7.62
CA TYR A 447 29.03 -39.73 8.34
C TYR A 447 28.82 -40.99 7.47
N ALA A 448 29.48 -42.09 7.84
CA ALA A 448 29.37 -43.40 7.20
C ALA A 448 29.49 -43.36 5.66
N LYS A 449 30.30 -42.47 5.09
CA LYS A 449 30.57 -42.23 3.65
C LYS A 449 29.35 -41.90 2.79
N ASN A 450 28.17 -42.40 3.11
CA ASN A 450 26.96 -42.30 2.28
C ASN A 450 25.84 -41.45 2.90
N PHE A 451 26.08 -40.86 4.05
CA PHE A 451 25.08 -40.11 4.78
C PHE A 451 25.59 -38.73 5.17
N ALA A 452 24.71 -37.75 5.17
CA ALA A 452 24.95 -36.46 5.80
C ALA A 452 23.68 -35.94 6.43
N THR A 453 23.76 -35.47 7.67
CA THR A 453 22.68 -34.73 8.32
C THR A 453 23.05 -33.24 8.36
N SER A 454 22.17 -32.39 7.88
CA SER A 454 22.31 -30.94 8.02
C SER A 454 21.25 -30.41 9.00
N VAL A 455 21.69 -29.65 9.99
CA VAL A 455 20.81 -28.95 10.93
C VAL A 455 21.01 -27.47 10.72
N SER A 456 19.91 -26.74 10.47
CA SER A 456 19.93 -25.30 10.27
C SER A 456 18.93 -24.63 11.19
N LEU A 457 19.36 -23.57 11.86
CA LEU A 457 18.53 -22.66 12.63
C LEU A 457 18.52 -21.31 11.93
N PHE A 458 17.34 -20.73 11.81
CA PHE A 458 17.16 -19.37 11.30
C PHE A 458 16.40 -18.55 12.33
N TYR A 459 16.97 -17.43 12.72
CA TYR A 459 16.34 -16.47 13.60
C TYR A 459 16.02 -15.18 12.85
N SER A 460 14.81 -14.67 13.04
CA SER A 460 14.41 -13.34 12.60
C SER A 460 13.76 -12.58 13.77
N GLY A 461 14.36 -11.44 14.11
CA GLY A 461 13.85 -10.51 15.10
C GLY A 461 13.57 -9.17 14.43
N TYR A 462 12.37 -8.59 14.62
CA TYR A 462 11.98 -7.34 13.95
C TYR A 462 10.83 -6.62 14.64
N ASN A 463 10.74 -5.31 14.43
CA ASN A 463 9.51 -4.58 14.71
C ASN A 463 8.48 -4.95 13.62
N ALA A 464 7.29 -5.40 14.02
CA ALA A 464 6.29 -5.93 13.10
C ALA A 464 5.61 -4.85 12.22
N GLY A 465 5.95 -3.58 12.39
CA GLY A 465 5.43 -2.45 11.62
C GLY A 465 5.10 -1.25 12.48
N ASN A 466 4.37 -0.31 11.89
CA ASN A 466 3.92 0.92 12.52
C ASN A 466 2.41 1.08 12.37
N PHE A 467 1.81 1.86 13.25
CA PHE A 467 0.39 2.22 13.18
C PHE A 467 0.17 3.68 13.60
N SER A 468 -1.05 4.16 13.42
CA SER A 468 -1.47 5.50 13.78
C SER A 468 -2.56 5.43 14.85
N TYR A 469 -2.50 6.30 15.84
CA TYR A 469 -3.63 6.55 16.71
C TYR A 469 -4.61 7.49 16.02
N MET A 470 -5.82 7.01 15.76
CA MET A 470 -6.88 7.76 15.09
C MET A 470 -8.16 7.74 15.94
N TYR A 471 -9.01 8.71 15.72
CA TYR A 471 -10.39 8.63 16.23
C TYR A 471 -11.17 7.53 15.51
N ASP A 472 -12.13 6.94 16.17
CA ASP A 472 -13.17 6.13 15.56
C ASP A 472 -14.31 7.07 15.15
N GLY A 473 -14.47 7.24 13.85
CA GLY A 473 -15.37 8.22 13.26
C GLY A 473 -14.66 9.38 12.57
N ASP A 474 -15.46 10.17 11.85
CA ASP A 474 -15.05 11.39 11.14
C ASP A 474 -15.07 12.56 12.13
N MET A 475 -13.93 12.84 12.72
CA MET A 475 -13.80 13.87 13.76
C MET A 475 -13.94 15.28 13.18
N ASN A 476 -13.30 15.54 12.06
CA ASN A 476 -13.23 16.86 11.44
C ASN A 476 -14.39 17.14 10.47
N GLN A 477 -15.30 16.17 10.25
CA GLN A 477 -16.49 16.22 9.39
C GLN A 477 -16.19 16.45 7.89
N ASP A 478 -15.02 16.03 7.43
CA ASP A 478 -14.67 16.10 6.00
C ASP A 478 -15.22 14.93 5.17
N GLY A 479 -15.87 13.95 5.81
CA GLY A 479 -16.43 12.76 5.21
C GLY A 479 -15.49 11.55 5.23
N ILE A 480 -14.34 11.64 5.94
CA ILE A 480 -13.33 10.59 5.97
C ILE A 480 -13.00 10.19 7.41
N ASN A 481 -12.87 8.89 7.64
CA ASN A 481 -12.56 8.34 8.95
C ASN A 481 -11.04 8.06 9.09
N ASN A 482 -10.22 9.11 9.04
CA ASN A 482 -8.74 9.02 9.09
C ASN A 482 -8.08 10.02 10.05
N ASP A 483 -8.84 10.61 10.95
CA ASP A 483 -8.41 11.67 11.86
C ASP A 483 -7.46 11.20 12.95
N LEU A 484 -6.24 11.75 12.99
CA LEU A 484 -5.26 11.52 14.05
C LEU A 484 -5.73 12.11 15.37
N ILE A 485 -5.54 11.39 16.49
CA ILE A 485 -5.98 11.88 17.80
C ILE A 485 -5.12 13.04 18.31
N TYR A 486 -5.73 13.91 19.12
CA TYR A 486 -5.02 14.77 20.05
C TYR A 486 -4.73 14.00 21.34
N ILE A 487 -3.50 14.05 21.83
CA ILE A 487 -3.03 13.35 23.03
C ILE A 487 -3.07 14.34 24.18
N PRO A 488 -3.95 14.19 25.18
CA PRO A 488 -4.13 15.20 26.24
C PRO A 488 -2.90 15.32 27.15
N LYS A 489 -2.67 16.53 27.70
CA LYS A 489 -1.65 16.80 28.72
C LYS A 489 -2.08 16.34 30.10
N SER A 490 -3.39 16.38 30.39
CA SER A 490 -4.01 15.95 31.64
C SER A 490 -5.33 15.24 31.37
N LYS A 491 -5.84 14.54 32.39
CA LYS A 491 -7.10 13.82 32.34
C LYS A 491 -8.29 14.72 31.94
N ASP A 492 -8.26 15.97 32.37
CA ASP A 492 -9.40 16.90 32.27
C ASP A 492 -9.42 17.69 30.94
N GLU A 493 -8.47 17.48 30.03
CA GLU A 493 -8.42 18.19 28.75
C GLU A 493 -9.42 17.65 27.71
N LEU A 494 -9.92 16.42 27.86
CA LEU A 494 -10.92 15.85 26.98
C LEU A 494 -12.25 15.70 27.72
N THR A 495 -13.33 16.00 27.01
CA THR A 495 -14.70 15.89 27.54
C THR A 495 -15.29 14.54 27.12
N PHE A 496 -15.57 13.68 28.10
CA PHE A 496 -16.22 12.40 27.87
C PHE A 496 -17.72 12.50 28.11
N VAL A 497 -18.48 11.56 27.54
CA VAL A 497 -19.94 11.39 27.76
C VAL A 497 -20.22 10.00 28.33
N ASP A 498 -21.29 9.88 29.09
CA ASP A 498 -21.78 8.58 29.55
C ASP A 498 -22.20 7.72 28.37
N LYS A 499 -21.63 6.54 28.25
CA LYS A 499 -21.85 5.65 27.08
C LYS A 499 -21.70 4.19 27.46
N ASN A 500 -22.57 3.33 26.93
CA ASN A 500 -22.48 1.87 27.02
C ASN A 500 -22.21 1.33 28.45
N GLY A 501 -22.84 1.92 29.46
CA GLY A 501 -22.74 1.49 30.85
C GLY A 501 -21.55 2.05 31.64
N PHE A 502 -20.70 2.91 31.02
CA PHE A 502 -19.62 3.62 31.70
C PHE A 502 -19.91 5.11 31.80
N THR A 503 -19.61 5.69 32.97
CA THR A 503 -19.72 7.13 33.16
C THR A 503 -18.60 7.87 32.45
N ALA A 504 -18.80 9.17 32.19
CA ALA A 504 -17.77 10.05 31.64
C ALA A 504 -16.47 10.01 32.44
N GLU A 505 -16.57 10.05 33.78
CA GLU A 505 -15.42 10.00 34.70
C GLU A 505 -14.66 8.66 34.61
N GLN A 506 -15.36 7.53 34.54
CA GLN A 506 -14.76 6.22 34.40
C GLN A 506 -13.98 6.11 33.08
N GLN A 507 -14.53 6.65 31.98
CA GLN A 507 -13.87 6.64 30.68
C GLN A 507 -12.67 7.59 30.65
N ALA A 508 -12.78 8.78 31.23
CA ALA A 508 -11.66 9.73 31.35
C ALA A 508 -10.48 9.14 32.13
N GLU A 509 -10.77 8.47 33.27
CA GLU A 509 -9.76 7.79 34.08
C GLU A 509 -9.09 6.64 33.32
N ALA A 510 -9.92 5.78 32.66
CA ALA A 510 -9.42 4.65 31.89
C ALA A 510 -8.56 5.11 30.72
N PHE A 511 -9.00 6.15 29.98
CA PHE A 511 -8.20 6.69 28.87
C PHE A 511 -6.91 7.34 29.34
N TRP A 512 -6.92 8.07 30.45
CA TRP A 512 -5.71 8.64 31.04
C TRP A 512 -4.71 7.56 31.46
N ASN A 513 -5.19 6.46 32.06
CA ASN A 513 -4.37 5.30 32.39
C ASN A 513 -3.80 4.63 31.13
N TYR A 514 -4.63 4.53 30.08
CA TYR A 514 -4.19 4.01 28.76
C TYR A 514 -3.10 4.89 28.15
N VAL A 515 -3.22 6.22 28.17
CA VAL A 515 -2.17 7.15 27.71
C VAL A 515 -0.87 6.96 28.49
N ASN A 516 -0.94 6.78 29.80
CA ASN A 516 0.26 6.67 30.66
C ASN A 516 1.00 5.34 30.52
N GLN A 517 0.30 4.24 30.19
CA GLN A 517 0.95 2.93 29.97
C GLN A 517 1.55 2.80 28.58
N ASP A 518 1.00 3.48 27.57
CA ASP A 518 1.48 3.37 26.20
C ASP A 518 2.80 4.12 25.96
N SER A 519 3.74 3.45 25.29
CA SER A 519 5.08 3.99 25.08
C SER A 519 5.12 5.20 24.14
N TYR A 520 4.21 5.31 23.18
CA TYR A 520 4.12 6.43 22.27
C TYR A 520 3.33 7.59 22.90
N LEU A 521 2.10 7.32 23.36
CA LEU A 521 1.18 8.35 23.86
C LEU A 521 1.77 9.13 25.05
N LYS A 522 2.36 8.43 26.03
CA LYS A 522 2.94 9.11 27.22
C LYS A 522 4.04 10.11 26.90
N ASN A 523 4.75 9.93 25.78
CA ASN A 523 5.86 10.80 25.36
C ASN A 523 5.44 11.92 24.40
N HIS A 524 4.14 11.98 23.98
CA HIS A 524 3.62 12.96 23.02
C HIS A 524 2.40 13.71 23.57
N LYS A 525 2.29 13.84 24.88
CA LYS A 525 1.20 14.57 25.53
C LYS A 525 1.16 16.04 25.11
N GLY A 526 -0.01 16.52 24.74
CA GLY A 526 -0.24 17.87 24.24
C GLY A 526 0.06 18.07 22.77
N GLU A 527 0.25 16.97 22.02
CA GLU A 527 0.50 16.97 20.58
C GLU A 527 -0.58 16.18 19.85
N TYR A 528 -0.74 16.42 18.56
CA TYR A 528 -1.44 15.47 17.69
C TYR A 528 -0.57 14.25 17.44
N ALA A 529 -1.18 13.07 17.44
CA ALA A 529 -0.51 11.86 16.98
C ALA A 529 -0.01 12.06 15.55
N LYS A 530 1.16 11.49 15.23
CA LYS A 530 1.72 11.52 13.87
C LYS A 530 1.42 10.20 13.17
N ALA A 531 1.08 10.27 11.89
CA ALA A 531 0.80 9.07 11.11
C ALA A 531 1.98 8.07 11.17
N TYR A 532 1.66 6.80 11.37
CA TYR A 532 2.60 5.67 11.40
C TYR A 532 3.79 5.86 12.36
N SER A 533 3.58 6.58 13.50
CA SER A 533 4.65 6.86 14.46
C SER A 533 4.62 6.00 15.71
N ALA A 534 3.50 5.35 16.02
CA ALA A 534 3.41 4.29 17.01
C ALA A 534 3.92 2.96 16.41
N ARG A 535 4.63 2.14 17.21
CA ARG A 535 5.31 0.93 16.74
C ARG A 535 4.68 -0.32 17.32
N TYR A 536 4.57 -1.36 16.51
CA TYR A 536 4.26 -2.69 16.98
C TYR A 536 5.41 -3.22 17.86
N PRO A 537 5.10 -4.09 18.82
CA PRO A 537 6.12 -4.76 19.62
C PRO A 537 7.08 -5.57 18.76
N TRP A 538 8.24 -5.86 19.33
CA TRP A 538 9.25 -6.73 18.73
C TRP A 538 8.74 -8.17 18.64
N VAL A 539 8.98 -8.81 17.50
CA VAL A 539 8.67 -10.22 17.26
C VAL A 539 9.98 -10.99 17.12
N ASN A 540 10.07 -12.16 17.76
CA ASN A 540 11.18 -13.11 17.63
C ASN A 540 10.67 -14.40 17.04
N GLN A 541 11.19 -14.82 15.89
CA GLN A 541 10.85 -16.09 15.25
C GLN A 541 12.10 -16.92 15.07
N ILE A 542 11.98 -18.23 15.30
CA ILE A 542 13.05 -19.21 15.09
C ILE A 542 12.47 -20.34 14.25
N ASP A 543 13.15 -20.65 13.15
CA ASP A 543 12.83 -21.76 12.29
C ASP A 543 13.93 -22.82 12.38
N LEU A 544 13.54 -24.11 12.37
CA LEU A 544 14.44 -25.24 12.38
C LEU A 544 14.27 -26.05 11.09
N LYS A 545 15.38 -26.35 10.45
CA LYS A 545 15.41 -27.28 9.32
C LYS A 545 16.39 -28.40 9.59
N VAL A 546 15.94 -29.63 9.45
CA VAL A 546 16.77 -30.84 9.48
C VAL A 546 16.67 -31.55 8.12
N VAL A 547 17.82 -31.83 7.54
CA VAL A 547 17.91 -32.51 6.24
C VAL A 547 18.77 -33.75 6.39
N GLN A 548 18.27 -34.90 5.94
CA GLN A 548 19.00 -36.14 5.87
C GLN A 548 19.28 -36.50 4.40
N ASP A 549 20.56 -36.55 4.04
CA ASP A 549 21.02 -37.02 2.74
C ASP A 549 21.39 -38.51 2.78
N PHE A 550 20.88 -39.27 1.80
CA PHE A 550 21.28 -40.66 1.49
C PHE A 550 21.97 -40.63 0.13
N ILE A 551 23.30 -40.82 0.10
CA ILE A 551 24.16 -40.62 -1.04
C ILE A 551 24.61 -41.96 -1.60
N VAL A 552 24.31 -42.26 -2.87
CA VAL A 552 24.73 -43.47 -3.57
C VAL A 552 25.50 -43.08 -4.84
N LYS A 553 26.73 -43.55 -4.92
CA LYS A 553 27.56 -43.42 -6.14
C LYS A 553 27.34 -44.65 -7.03
N ALA A 554 26.83 -44.43 -8.24
CA ALA A 554 26.59 -45.46 -9.24
C ALA A 554 27.41 -45.15 -10.49
N GLY A 555 28.59 -45.72 -10.62
CA GLY A 555 29.54 -45.44 -11.70
C GLY A 555 30.07 -44.00 -11.63
N LYS A 556 29.76 -43.19 -12.64
CA LYS A 556 30.13 -41.76 -12.71
C LYS A 556 29.11 -40.82 -12.11
N THR A 557 27.93 -41.30 -11.72
CA THR A 557 26.83 -40.47 -11.20
C THR A 557 26.76 -40.58 -9.69
N THR A 558 26.36 -39.46 -9.06
CA THR A 558 26.05 -39.38 -7.65
C THR A 558 24.54 -39.17 -7.49
N ASN A 559 23.88 -40.10 -6.86
CA ASN A 559 22.44 -40.08 -6.57
C ASN A 559 22.23 -39.72 -5.10
N THR A 560 21.46 -38.70 -4.81
CA THR A 560 21.14 -38.31 -3.42
C THR A 560 19.65 -38.28 -3.23
N LEU A 561 19.14 -39.13 -2.31
CA LEU A 561 17.80 -38.97 -1.77
C LEU A 561 17.91 -38.10 -0.52
N GLN A 562 17.20 -37.01 -0.53
CA GLN A 562 17.18 -36.03 0.55
C GLN A 562 15.81 -36.00 1.20
N VAL A 563 15.74 -36.19 2.51
CA VAL A 563 14.52 -36.04 3.32
C VAL A 563 14.70 -34.85 4.21
N SER A 564 13.75 -33.91 4.18
CA SER A 564 13.78 -32.70 5.01
C SER A 564 12.59 -32.61 5.95
N LEU A 565 12.84 -32.05 7.13
CA LEU A 565 11.85 -31.62 8.10
C LEU A 565 12.09 -30.13 8.35
N ASP A 566 11.12 -29.31 8.03
CA ASP A 566 11.13 -27.87 8.28
C ASP A 566 10.07 -27.55 9.34
N ILE A 567 10.46 -26.86 10.42
CA ILE A 567 9.57 -26.39 11.48
C ILE A 567 9.66 -24.87 11.50
N PHE A 568 8.62 -24.21 10.99
CA PHE A 568 8.50 -22.76 11.02
C PHE A 568 7.93 -22.31 12.36
N ASN A 569 8.43 -21.20 12.88
CA ASN A 569 8.05 -20.63 14.16
C ASN A 569 8.12 -21.66 15.32
N LEU A 570 9.27 -22.31 15.46
CA LEU A 570 9.55 -23.32 16.50
C LEU A 570 9.21 -22.80 17.91
N GLY A 571 9.44 -21.52 18.18
CA GLY A 571 9.09 -20.90 19.46
C GLY A 571 7.61 -21.03 19.81
N ASN A 572 6.73 -20.87 18.82
CA ASN A 572 5.29 -21.02 19.00
C ASN A 572 4.86 -22.47 19.26
N LEU A 573 5.57 -23.43 18.72
CA LEU A 573 5.34 -24.85 19.04
C LEU A 573 5.61 -25.16 20.53
N LEU A 574 6.57 -24.45 21.15
CA LEU A 574 6.92 -24.62 22.55
C LEU A 574 6.03 -23.81 23.50
N LYS A 575 5.61 -22.60 23.07
CA LYS A 575 4.73 -21.72 23.84
C LYS A 575 3.88 -20.87 22.90
N ASP A 576 2.57 -20.91 23.05
CA ASP A 576 1.54 -20.32 22.19
C ASP A 576 1.68 -18.80 21.97
N THR A 577 2.42 -18.09 22.82
CA THR A 577 2.66 -16.64 22.74
C THR A 577 4.02 -16.27 22.14
N TRP A 578 4.91 -17.22 21.90
CA TRP A 578 6.21 -16.96 21.31
C TRP A 578 6.10 -16.89 19.78
N GLY A 579 6.85 -15.97 19.18
CA GLY A 579 6.82 -15.76 17.72
C GLY A 579 5.50 -15.26 17.16
N VAL A 580 4.58 -14.79 18.02
CA VAL A 580 3.27 -14.28 17.62
C VAL A 580 3.30 -12.76 17.57
N THR A 581 2.81 -12.20 16.46
CA THR A 581 2.65 -10.75 16.31
C THR A 581 1.57 -10.23 17.26
N LYS A 582 1.81 -9.10 17.88
CA LYS A 582 0.80 -8.35 18.61
C LYS A 582 0.32 -7.18 17.76
N VAL A 583 -0.98 -6.93 17.78
CA VAL A 583 -1.63 -5.83 17.04
C VAL A 583 -2.31 -4.87 18.01
N PRO A 584 -2.43 -3.58 17.67
CA PRO A 584 -3.10 -2.62 18.54
C PRO A 584 -4.59 -2.94 18.64
N VAL A 585 -5.12 -2.79 19.84
CA VAL A 585 -6.56 -2.94 20.12
C VAL A 585 -7.32 -1.96 19.22
N ASN A 586 -8.39 -2.45 18.58
CA ASN A 586 -9.21 -1.69 17.62
C ASN A 586 -8.37 -0.91 16.59
N SER A 587 -7.27 -1.48 16.12
CA SER A 587 -6.36 -0.82 15.16
C SER A 587 -5.84 0.56 15.58
N GLY A 588 -5.78 0.83 16.91
CA GLY A 588 -5.38 2.12 17.46
C GLY A 588 -6.49 3.18 17.57
N ARG A 589 -7.73 2.81 17.30
CA ARG A 589 -8.92 3.68 17.40
C ARG A 589 -9.55 3.54 18.78
N ILE A 590 -8.98 4.22 19.76
CA ILE A 590 -9.37 4.08 21.18
C ILE A 590 -10.43 5.09 21.61
N LEU A 591 -10.52 6.23 20.93
CA LEU A 591 -11.53 7.25 21.17
C LEU A 591 -12.49 7.33 20.00
N LYS A 592 -13.79 7.37 20.32
CA LYS A 592 -14.87 7.65 19.38
C LYS A 592 -15.35 9.09 19.57
N TYR A 593 -15.50 9.81 18.47
CA TYR A 593 -16.09 11.13 18.46
C TYR A 593 -17.62 11.01 18.61
N GLU A 594 -18.20 11.70 19.59
CA GLU A 594 -19.63 11.64 19.92
C GLU A 594 -20.38 12.95 19.62
N GLY A 595 -19.68 13.99 19.16
CA GLY A 595 -20.25 15.30 18.85
C GLY A 595 -19.59 16.45 19.61
N VAL A 596 -20.30 17.55 19.78
CA VAL A 596 -19.80 18.76 20.46
C VAL A 596 -20.77 19.22 21.55
N THR A 597 -20.23 19.92 22.56
CA THR A 597 -21.02 20.68 23.52
C THR A 597 -21.61 21.95 22.87
N ALA A 598 -22.46 22.68 23.63
CA ALA A 598 -22.99 23.97 23.20
C ALA A 598 -21.88 25.02 22.90
N ASP A 599 -20.73 24.89 23.56
CA ASP A 599 -19.54 25.75 23.37
C ASP A 599 -18.58 25.25 22.29
N ASN A 600 -19.03 24.30 21.47
CA ASN A 600 -18.23 23.69 20.38
C ASN A 600 -16.96 22.94 20.87
N VAL A 601 -17.00 22.40 22.08
CA VAL A 601 -15.96 21.50 22.62
C VAL A 601 -16.28 20.06 22.18
N PRO A 602 -15.34 19.33 21.57
CA PRO A 602 -15.58 17.96 21.14
C PRO A 602 -15.76 17.02 22.32
N THR A 603 -16.67 16.05 22.17
CA THR A 603 -17.00 15.04 23.18
C THR A 603 -16.67 13.65 22.69
N PHE A 604 -16.29 12.77 23.62
CA PHE A 604 -15.75 11.46 23.30
C PHE A 604 -16.36 10.34 24.14
N SER A 605 -16.32 9.13 23.58
CA SER A 605 -16.40 7.90 24.36
C SER A 605 -15.16 7.04 24.10
N MET A 606 -14.84 6.17 25.07
CA MET A 606 -13.74 5.23 24.89
C MET A 606 -14.23 3.94 24.25
N TYR A 607 -13.43 3.38 23.32
CA TYR A 607 -13.70 2.06 22.72
C TYR A 607 -13.88 0.99 23.80
N GLN A 608 -14.75 0.03 23.55
CA GLN A 608 -15.03 -1.09 24.43
C GLN A 608 -14.94 -2.42 23.69
N SER A 609 -14.47 -3.43 24.36
CA SER A 609 -14.53 -4.82 23.93
C SER A 609 -15.08 -5.68 25.06
N GLU A 610 -16.08 -6.51 24.77
CA GLU A 610 -16.70 -7.41 25.76
C GLU A 610 -17.15 -6.69 27.06
N ASN A 611 -17.75 -5.51 26.93
CA ASN A 611 -18.17 -4.64 28.03
C ASN A 611 -17.01 -4.23 28.98
N LYS A 612 -15.79 -4.11 28.44
CA LYS A 612 -14.62 -3.65 29.19
C LYS A 612 -13.91 -2.54 28.44
N LEU A 613 -13.38 -1.58 29.18
CA LEU A 613 -12.48 -0.56 28.64
C LEU A 613 -11.07 -1.15 28.51
N PRO A 614 -10.35 -0.92 27.38
CA PRO A 614 -9.02 -1.46 27.19
C PRO A 614 -8.01 -0.84 28.16
N THR A 615 -7.18 -1.68 28.75
CA THR A 615 -6.10 -1.30 29.67
C THR A 615 -4.71 -1.44 29.04
N GLU A 616 -4.63 -2.15 27.92
CA GLU A 616 -3.37 -2.42 27.19
C GLU A 616 -3.49 -2.02 25.73
N THR A 617 -2.38 -1.61 25.15
CA THR A 617 -2.32 -1.21 23.72
C THR A 617 -2.45 -2.39 22.77
N PHE A 618 -1.91 -3.56 23.12
CA PHE A 618 -1.73 -4.66 22.18
C PHE A 618 -2.38 -5.96 22.64
N SER A 619 -2.94 -6.67 21.67
CA SER A 619 -3.41 -8.05 21.82
C SER A 619 -2.69 -8.98 20.85
N TYR A 620 -2.64 -10.29 21.16
CA TYR A 620 -2.04 -11.29 20.27
C TYR A 620 -2.92 -11.52 19.03
N LEU A 621 -2.30 -11.46 17.84
CA LEU A 621 -2.96 -11.81 16.57
C LEU A 621 -2.96 -13.32 16.38
N LYS A 622 -4.01 -13.98 16.86
CA LYS A 622 -4.19 -15.43 16.76
C LYS A 622 -4.84 -15.81 15.43
N ASN A 623 -4.01 -16.14 14.44
CA ASN A 623 -4.44 -16.64 13.13
C ASN A 623 -3.44 -17.68 12.59
N SER A 624 -3.78 -18.37 11.51
CA SER A 624 -2.96 -19.42 10.90
C SER A 624 -1.59 -18.95 10.43
N SER A 625 -1.42 -17.67 10.08
CA SER A 625 -0.12 -17.14 9.64
C SER A 625 0.85 -16.83 10.78
N ASN A 626 0.37 -16.80 12.04
CA ASN A 626 1.18 -16.56 13.24
C ASN A 626 1.45 -17.81 14.08
N CYS A 627 0.94 -18.97 13.69
CA CYS A 627 1.23 -20.23 14.38
C CYS A 627 2.37 -21.01 13.71
N TRP A 628 2.89 -22.01 14.44
CA TRP A 628 3.89 -22.91 13.91
C TRP A 628 3.35 -23.76 12.76
N GLN A 629 4.23 -24.15 11.85
CA GLN A 629 3.93 -25.03 10.72
C GLN A 629 5.04 -26.06 10.58
N ILE A 630 4.69 -27.28 10.17
CA ILE A 630 5.65 -28.35 9.86
C ILE A 630 5.49 -28.72 8.39
N GLN A 631 6.62 -28.79 7.70
CA GLN A 631 6.71 -29.27 6.33
C GLN A 631 7.69 -30.45 6.26
N VAL A 632 7.28 -31.54 5.61
CA VAL A 632 8.15 -32.68 5.26
C VAL A 632 8.36 -32.66 3.75
N GLY A 633 9.62 -32.77 3.34
CA GLY A 633 10.00 -32.77 1.93
C GLY A 633 10.85 -33.99 1.57
N ILE A 634 10.67 -34.49 0.36
CA ILE A 634 11.52 -35.52 -0.24
C ILE A 634 12.03 -34.97 -1.57
N ARG A 635 13.35 -35.02 -1.77
CA ARG A 635 14.00 -34.60 -3.00
C ARG A 635 14.96 -35.66 -3.49
N TYR A 636 14.91 -35.94 -4.77
CA TYR A 636 15.92 -36.78 -5.43
C TYR A 636 16.81 -35.90 -6.31
N ILE A 637 18.12 -35.99 -6.10
CA ILE A 637 19.16 -35.24 -6.82
C ILE A 637 19.99 -36.26 -7.61
N PHE A 638 20.06 -36.06 -8.90
CA PHE A 638 20.84 -36.82 -9.85
C PHE A 638 21.91 -35.96 -10.48
N ASN A 639 23.20 -36.28 -10.27
CA ASN A 639 24.37 -35.54 -10.78
C ASN A 639 25.36 -36.48 -11.46
#